data_71dbb2cc10a18c1b2e039b0c7894dd9f
#
_entry.id   71dbb2cc10a18c1b2e039b0c7894dd9f
#
_cell.length_a   1.000
_cell.length_b   1.000
_cell.length_c   1.000
_cell.angle_alpha   90.00
_cell.angle_beta   90.00
_cell.angle_gamma   90.00
#
_symmetry.space_group_name_H-M   'P 1'
#
loop_
_entity.id
_entity.type
_entity.pdbx_description
1 polymer ?
#
loop_
_entity_poly.entity_id
_entity_poly.type
_entity_poly.pdbx_seq_one_letter_code
_entity_poly.pdbx_strand_id
1 'polypeptide(L)'
;MSKIKEILCMHHSHLDIGYTHPQTLLLELQRDYIDQAIDLCLSTSNYPEESKFRWTCEATYPVLKWLQTATDERKAQFKKLIKDKQISVTVMPMHTTPLCNTAQIDYMLKLSADLSKCLDIPISTAINHDVNGQPWTMSQMLLDSGIDFYITGINIHFGGIPFKRPAVFRWETPDRRELLTFLGEHYSLFSQFLNTSLSDTGLMDKGIKDYVNRLEQGGYNYDFAFLTATNPPLYDNNSPDAGLAELINKYNQEGHEYTVRFVTPEMLREKVLSINKNDIPVHKGDWTDYWNFGCGSSAKETRVNRRAKETMRKAELLEAFSGSPGAFYDRAKDEAYINAVMYDEHTWGASQSISDPDDEEVYSQRMHKSQMAYKAADLSAYLLGRQAEQLAENAFQSNEPDGIIVVNTSSTEQEIELKVPETFLEKGRHLSAIRMKRLLPYNSKDEAYKYFGTEKLPPFSWTKIPFSVLEQNRAAKPAEDKGYKITGNSIETPYYRMTFNPATGRIEQLYDLSTDWAMLDKNSQWTLFEYVRETIDPLYNEEHRSTFFPRDVELGNRSVSVWNHNWKGRRQSAERILKWHIEEEANSVSFIMEFKAEGVEELKQKITFSTLHPRIKFKAYMKKENFTKPEGIYFAFPLNINGGWKSRFDTAGTFIELDREQLGKVSRDWVTVDQTVSIYDDEKGVVLACPDAPMVQIGDFNFGRESQSIERKENPLLLAWPMNNYWDTNFWISQPGPIQLSYEMTPFKEFDAINAYNLGQLANEPLFINAAVSCKEVERGKLFEGCGKGIVPILIRPAKKEGGLIVMLKNMTETEGQYSFNLPGKTIIKACLVNVLGEEISEIKVIDNKVNVNIPPCALSHLLVAFQ
;
A
#
# COMPACT_ATOMS: atom_id res chain seq x y z
N MET A 1 31.01 -28.03 23.49
CA MET A 1 31.02 -26.58 23.70
C MET A 1 30.16 -25.95 22.63
N SER A 2 29.32 -25.00 23.02
CA SER A 2 28.49 -24.24 22.09
C SER A 2 29.35 -23.54 21.02
N LYS A 3 28.86 -23.49 19.79
CA LYS A 3 29.46 -22.67 18.72
C LYS A 3 29.22 -21.18 18.99
N ILE A 4 28.08 -20.84 19.56
CA ILE A 4 27.72 -19.48 19.94
C ILE A 4 28.65 -18.99 21.06
N LYS A 5 29.21 -17.79 20.91
CA LYS A 5 30.11 -17.16 21.89
C LYS A 5 29.59 -15.81 22.37
N GLU A 6 28.84 -15.13 21.53
CA GLU A 6 28.34 -13.80 21.81
C GLU A 6 26.81 -13.75 21.65
N ILE A 7 26.17 -13.02 22.56
CA ILE A 7 24.77 -12.61 22.47
C ILE A 7 24.76 -11.14 22.08
N LEU A 8 24.30 -10.84 20.88
CA LEU A 8 24.21 -9.49 20.36
C LEU A 8 22.85 -8.90 20.73
N CYS A 9 22.86 -7.76 21.41
CA CYS A 9 21.70 -7.01 21.86
C CYS A 9 21.57 -5.71 21.09
N MET A 10 20.55 -5.59 20.25
CA MET A 10 20.21 -4.31 19.61
C MET A 10 19.09 -3.65 20.40
N HIS A 11 19.40 -2.54 21.06
CA HIS A 11 18.41 -1.82 21.86
C HIS A 11 17.78 -0.67 21.05
N HIS A 12 16.46 -0.58 21.11
CA HIS A 12 15.66 0.42 20.42
C HIS A 12 14.35 0.70 21.16
N SER A 13 13.58 1.69 20.68
CA SER A 13 12.15 1.84 21.01
C SER A 13 11.35 1.41 19.80
N HIS A 14 10.52 0.37 19.94
CA HIS A 14 9.62 0.04 18.83
C HIS A 14 8.64 1.19 18.62
N LEU A 15 8.51 1.64 17.35
CA LEU A 15 7.69 2.79 16.99
C LEU A 15 6.33 2.35 16.45
N ASP A 16 5.30 2.44 17.26
CA ASP A 16 3.90 2.49 16.81
C ASP A 16 3.47 3.95 16.66
N ILE A 17 2.86 4.34 15.56
CA ILE A 17 2.22 5.67 15.45
C ILE A 17 0.81 5.61 16.04
N GLY A 18 0.76 5.54 17.36
CA GLY A 18 -0.42 5.26 18.18
C GLY A 18 -0.19 4.10 19.15
N TYR A 19 -1.16 3.20 19.29
CA TYR A 19 -1.21 1.99 20.10
C TYR A 19 -1.12 2.26 21.61
N THR A 20 0.09 2.56 22.11
CA THR A 20 0.34 2.81 23.54
C THR A 20 -0.06 4.21 24.01
N HIS A 21 -0.03 5.19 23.10
CA HIS A 21 -0.30 6.60 23.41
C HIS A 21 -0.94 7.31 22.20
N PRO A 22 -1.67 8.43 22.42
CA PRO A 22 -2.08 9.28 21.30
C PRO A 22 -0.89 9.78 20.46
N GLN A 23 -1.03 9.77 19.16
CA GLN A 23 0.03 10.00 18.18
C GLN A 23 0.88 11.27 18.43
N THR A 24 0.23 12.35 18.84
CA THR A 24 0.95 13.61 19.11
C THR A 24 1.85 13.48 20.33
N LEU A 25 1.35 12.92 21.43
CA LEU A 25 2.15 12.68 22.64
C LEU A 25 3.31 11.74 22.34
N LEU A 26 3.02 10.66 21.62
CA LEU A 26 4.01 9.65 21.26
C LEU A 26 5.20 10.26 20.50
N LEU A 27 4.95 11.11 19.50
CA LEU A 27 6.02 11.72 18.71
C LEU A 27 6.91 12.65 19.55
N GLU A 28 6.38 13.30 20.58
CA GLU A 28 7.18 14.08 21.53
C GLU A 28 8.01 13.15 22.44
N LEU A 29 7.46 12.06 22.91
CA LEU A 29 8.19 11.06 23.70
C LEU A 29 9.35 10.45 22.91
N GLN A 30 9.11 10.05 21.66
CA GLN A 30 10.14 9.50 20.78
C GLN A 30 11.28 10.50 20.51
N ARG A 31 10.97 11.79 20.46
CA ARG A 31 11.99 12.85 20.40
C ARG A 31 12.83 12.89 21.68
N ASP A 32 12.19 12.85 22.84
CA ASP A 32 12.87 12.87 24.14
C ASP A 32 13.75 11.63 24.35
N TYR A 33 13.32 10.46 23.80
CA TYR A 33 14.11 9.24 23.88
C TYR A 33 15.45 9.34 23.14
N ILE A 34 15.54 10.15 22.07
CA ILE A 34 16.82 10.40 21.40
C ILE A 34 17.78 11.13 22.34
N ASP A 35 17.33 12.15 23.07
CA ASP A 35 18.16 12.86 24.03
C ASP A 35 18.58 11.94 25.20
N GLN A 36 17.69 11.12 25.72
CA GLN A 36 17.98 10.13 26.76
C GLN A 36 19.00 9.09 26.27
N ALA A 37 18.89 8.63 25.01
CA ALA A 37 19.85 7.71 24.42
C ALA A 37 21.25 8.34 24.28
N ILE A 38 21.32 9.61 23.87
CA ILE A 38 22.58 10.38 23.85
C ILE A 38 23.21 10.38 25.26
N ASP A 39 22.44 10.74 26.29
CA ASP A 39 22.93 10.81 27.66
C ASP A 39 23.42 9.45 28.18
N LEU A 40 22.67 8.38 27.88
CA LEU A 40 23.05 7.04 28.28
C LEU A 40 24.31 6.52 27.54
N CYS A 41 24.45 6.82 26.26
CA CYS A 41 25.67 6.52 25.52
C CYS A 41 26.89 7.25 26.12
N LEU A 42 26.75 8.53 26.48
CA LEU A 42 27.81 9.31 27.08
C LEU A 42 28.18 8.81 28.47
N SER A 43 27.20 8.49 29.32
CA SER A 43 27.41 7.99 30.68
C SER A 43 28.08 6.63 30.74
N THR A 44 27.88 5.79 29.75
CA THR A 44 28.51 4.45 29.64
C THR A 44 29.82 4.45 28.83
N SER A 45 30.33 5.61 28.44
CA SER A 45 31.51 5.74 27.57
C SER A 45 32.78 5.07 28.16
N ASN A 46 32.87 4.96 29.49
CA ASN A 46 33.97 4.34 30.23
C ASN A 46 33.78 2.84 30.46
N TYR A 47 32.68 2.24 30.03
CA TYR A 47 32.46 0.81 30.13
C TYR A 47 33.37 0.06 29.12
N PRO A 48 33.67 -1.27 29.36
CA PRO A 48 34.25 -2.11 28.33
C PRO A 48 33.47 -2.04 27.02
N GLU A 49 34.18 -2.21 25.91
CA GLU A 49 33.59 -1.98 24.55
C GLU A 49 32.31 -2.81 24.29
N GLU A 50 32.25 -4.04 24.82
CA GLU A 50 31.09 -4.92 24.71
C GLU A 50 29.89 -4.40 25.54
N SER A 51 30.16 -3.70 26.64
CA SER A 51 29.13 -3.22 27.57
C SER A 51 28.73 -1.76 27.35
N LYS A 52 29.42 -1.01 26.45
CA LYS A 52 29.00 0.34 26.09
C LYS A 52 27.59 0.32 25.53
N PHE A 53 26.73 1.17 26.10
CA PHE A 53 25.35 1.27 25.59
C PHE A 53 25.34 1.72 24.15
N ARG A 54 24.46 1.09 23.36
CA ARG A 54 24.18 1.45 21.97
C ARG A 54 22.69 1.54 21.73
N TRP A 55 22.31 2.51 20.91
CA TRP A 55 20.93 2.78 20.59
C TRP A 55 20.66 2.76 19.09
N THR A 56 19.55 2.21 18.68
CA THR A 56 19.08 2.24 17.29
C THR A 56 17.84 3.10 17.18
N CYS A 57 17.93 4.21 16.43
CA CYS A 57 16.75 4.90 15.93
C CYS A 57 16.20 4.08 14.77
N GLU A 58 15.26 3.18 15.06
CA GLU A 58 14.73 2.23 14.08
C GLU A 58 13.87 2.87 12.98
N ALA A 59 13.47 4.12 13.17
CA ALA A 59 12.69 4.90 12.22
C ALA A 59 13.27 6.31 12.08
N THR A 60 13.29 6.84 10.84
CA THR A 60 13.87 8.18 10.59
C THR A 60 12.94 9.32 10.97
N TYR A 61 11.62 9.13 11.04
CA TYR A 61 10.69 10.23 11.30
C TYR A 61 10.86 10.90 12.67
N PRO A 62 11.03 10.15 13.79
CA PRO A 62 11.37 10.77 15.07
C PRO A 62 12.66 11.60 15.03
N VAL A 63 13.68 11.13 14.32
CA VAL A 63 14.95 11.88 14.16
C VAL A 63 14.75 13.17 13.39
N LEU A 64 13.95 13.16 12.32
CA LEU A 64 13.59 14.38 11.58
C LEU A 64 12.87 15.41 12.48
N LYS A 65 11.99 14.94 13.37
CA LYS A 65 11.29 15.81 14.33
C LYS A 65 12.24 16.34 15.41
N TRP A 66 13.10 15.50 15.93
CA TRP A 66 14.12 15.89 16.90
C TRP A 66 15.05 16.97 16.35
N LEU A 67 15.50 16.85 15.10
CA LEU A 67 16.38 17.83 14.45
C LEU A 67 15.79 19.23 14.34
N GLN A 68 14.47 19.37 14.30
CA GLN A 68 13.81 20.68 14.22
C GLN A 68 14.00 21.52 15.48
N THR A 69 14.21 20.87 16.63
CA THR A 69 14.26 21.51 17.94
C THR A 69 15.57 21.27 18.70
N ALA A 70 16.38 20.30 18.29
CA ALA A 70 17.64 19.97 18.92
C ALA A 70 18.65 21.11 18.83
N THR A 71 19.38 21.34 19.93
CA THR A 71 20.48 22.32 19.95
C THR A 71 21.67 21.88 19.10
N ASP A 72 22.51 22.81 18.67
CA ASP A 72 23.69 22.46 17.87
C ASP A 72 24.67 21.56 18.65
N GLU A 73 24.73 21.70 19.97
CA GLU A 73 25.50 20.82 20.84
C GLU A 73 24.96 19.38 20.79
N ARG A 74 23.64 19.21 20.94
CA ARG A 74 23.02 17.88 20.85
C ARG A 74 23.20 17.25 19.47
N LYS A 75 23.04 18.02 18.41
CA LYS A 75 23.32 17.56 17.03
C LYS A 75 24.78 17.11 16.87
N ALA A 76 25.74 17.82 17.44
CA ALA A 76 27.15 17.46 17.39
C ALA A 76 27.44 16.17 18.19
N GLN A 77 26.83 16.02 19.38
CA GLN A 77 26.93 14.79 20.18
C GLN A 77 26.34 13.59 19.44
N PHE A 78 25.15 13.74 18.87
CA PHE A 78 24.49 12.71 18.08
C PHE A 78 25.33 12.25 16.89
N LYS A 79 25.86 13.20 16.08
CA LYS A 79 26.75 12.89 14.97
C LYS A 79 28.02 12.15 15.41
N LYS A 80 28.61 12.58 16.55
CA LYS A 80 29.78 11.91 17.10
C LYS A 80 29.46 10.46 17.51
N LEU A 81 28.36 10.24 18.20
CA LEU A 81 27.95 8.91 18.66
C LEU A 81 27.63 7.96 17.50
N ILE A 82 27.12 8.49 16.37
CA ILE A 82 26.94 7.69 15.15
C ILE A 82 28.31 7.29 14.56
N LYS A 83 29.27 8.23 14.47
CA LYS A 83 30.64 7.92 14.01
C LYS A 83 31.32 6.89 14.91
N ASP A 84 31.06 6.95 16.20
CA ASP A 84 31.59 6.02 17.21
C ASP A 84 30.80 4.69 17.28
N LYS A 85 29.82 4.48 16.39
CA LYS A 85 28.92 3.30 16.33
C LYS A 85 28.15 3.04 17.65
N GLN A 86 27.88 4.09 18.43
CA GLN A 86 27.02 3.98 19.62
C GLN A 86 25.56 4.32 19.34
N ILE A 87 25.29 5.13 18.32
CA ILE A 87 23.94 5.37 17.81
C ILE A 87 23.89 4.98 16.35
N SER A 88 22.76 4.40 15.93
CA SER A 88 22.46 4.14 14.53
C SER A 88 21.12 4.75 14.16
N VAL A 89 20.98 5.13 12.88
CA VAL A 89 19.72 5.53 12.27
C VAL A 89 19.48 4.62 11.07
N THR A 90 18.31 4.01 10.99
CA THR A 90 17.97 3.10 9.89
C THR A 90 16.95 3.71 8.95
N VAL A 91 16.87 3.18 7.75
CA VAL A 91 15.92 3.57 6.73
C VAL A 91 14.52 3.07 7.10
N MET A 92 13.54 3.69 6.62
CA MET A 92 12.10 3.78 6.73
C MET A 92 11.73 4.83 7.80
N PRO A 93 10.88 5.80 7.44
CA PRO A 93 10.42 6.84 8.38
C PRO A 93 9.58 6.26 9.52
N MET A 94 8.93 5.14 9.28
CA MET A 94 8.06 4.40 10.19
C MET A 94 7.87 2.97 9.69
N HIS A 95 7.31 2.07 10.48
CA HIS A 95 7.00 0.72 10.06
C HIS A 95 5.81 0.73 9.11
N THR A 96 6.04 0.25 7.89
CA THR A 96 5.09 0.35 6.79
C THR A 96 4.49 -0.99 6.41
N THR A 97 3.29 -0.94 5.86
CA THR A 97 2.57 -2.11 5.37
C THR A 97 2.55 -2.15 3.83
N PRO A 98 2.20 -3.27 3.21
CA PRO A 98 1.99 -3.35 1.75
C PRO A 98 0.86 -2.49 1.19
N LEU A 99 0.24 -1.62 1.98
CA LEU A 99 -0.59 -0.53 1.47
C LEU A 99 0.25 0.53 0.73
N CYS A 100 1.51 0.72 1.14
CA CYS A 100 2.42 1.64 0.46
C CYS A 100 2.75 1.14 -0.94
N ASN A 101 2.45 1.95 -1.94
CA ASN A 101 2.82 1.70 -3.32
C ASN A 101 4.24 2.24 -3.64
N THR A 102 4.68 2.07 -4.86
CA THR A 102 6.01 2.50 -5.32
C THR A 102 6.32 3.97 -5.05
N ALA A 103 5.33 4.87 -5.21
CA ALA A 103 5.52 6.31 -5.00
C ALA A 103 5.76 6.65 -3.51
N GLN A 104 5.06 5.97 -2.58
CA GLN A 104 5.27 6.15 -1.15
C GLN A 104 6.61 5.56 -0.70
N ILE A 105 7.00 4.39 -1.19
CA ILE A 105 8.31 3.79 -0.88
C ILE A 105 9.43 4.72 -1.35
N ASP A 106 9.34 5.23 -2.57
CA ASP A 106 10.29 6.20 -3.12
C ASP A 106 10.36 7.50 -2.27
N TYR A 107 9.22 8.02 -1.83
CA TYR A 107 9.18 9.19 -0.93
C TYR A 107 9.88 8.90 0.41
N MET A 108 9.62 7.74 1.02
CA MET A 108 10.23 7.33 2.28
C MET A 108 11.75 7.18 2.19
N LEU A 109 12.23 6.57 1.12
CA LEU A 109 13.68 6.42 0.89
C LEU A 109 14.36 7.78 0.72
N LYS A 110 13.71 8.74 0.04
CA LYS A 110 14.21 10.11 -0.11
C LYS A 110 14.25 10.87 1.19
N LEU A 111 13.25 10.71 2.07
CA LEU A 111 13.30 11.32 3.40
C LEU A 111 14.53 10.84 4.19
N SER A 112 14.81 9.55 4.15
CA SER A 112 15.97 8.97 4.84
C SER A 112 17.30 9.44 4.22
N ALA A 113 17.37 9.56 2.89
CA ALA A 113 18.55 10.10 2.21
C ALA A 113 18.78 11.59 2.49
N ASP A 114 17.72 12.39 2.55
CA ASP A 114 17.81 13.80 2.90
C ASP A 114 18.29 13.96 4.36
N LEU A 115 17.85 13.09 5.27
CA LEU A 115 18.36 13.03 6.64
C LEU A 115 19.86 12.67 6.67
N SER A 116 20.27 11.64 5.93
CA SER A 116 21.67 11.24 5.79
C SER A 116 22.57 12.40 5.34
N LYS A 117 22.13 13.14 4.31
CA LYS A 117 22.86 14.32 3.80
C LYS A 117 22.88 15.46 4.81
N CYS A 118 21.75 15.75 5.47
CA CYS A 118 21.64 16.81 6.48
C CYS A 118 22.58 16.58 7.66
N LEU A 119 22.67 15.34 8.11
CA LEU A 119 23.52 14.95 9.24
C LEU A 119 24.97 14.61 8.84
N ASP A 120 25.25 14.46 7.56
CA ASP A 120 26.54 13.94 7.07
C ASP A 120 26.90 12.60 7.75
N ILE A 121 25.95 11.65 7.71
CA ILE A 121 26.06 10.30 8.28
C ILE A 121 25.68 9.26 7.23
N PRO A 122 26.30 8.09 7.21
CA PRO A 122 25.85 6.99 6.38
C PRO A 122 24.57 6.36 6.97
N ILE A 123 23.61 6.01 6.11
CA ILE A 123 22.49 5.15 6.46
C ILE A 123 22.49 4.02 5.42
N SER A 124 22.78 2.79 5.85
CA SER A 124 22.97 1.64 4.95
C SER A 124 22.10 0.44 5.30
N THR A 125 21.31 0.53 6.37
CA THR A 125 20.47 -0.55 6.86
C THR A 125 19.01 -0.11 6.93
N ALA A 126 18.10 -1.00 6.56
CA ALA A 126 16.67 -0.82 6.74
C ALA A 126 16.14 -1.74 7.84
N ILE A 127 15.20 -1.22 8.62
CA ILE A 127 14.43 -1.98 9.62
C ILE A 127 12.94 -1.78 9.35
N ASN A 128 12.18 -2.89 9.40
CA ASN A 128 10.73 -2.85 9.47
C ASN A 128 10.26 -3.97 10.40
N HIS A 129 9.95 -3.62 11.64
CA HIS A 129 9.54 -4.56 12.68
C HIS A 129 8.01 -4.70 12.74
N ASP A 130 7.54 -5.69 13.46
CA ASP A 130 6.16 -6.04 13.74
C ASP A 130 5.36 -6.57 12.53
N VAL A 131 5.47 -5.97 11.38
CA VAL A 131 4.74 -6.31 10.16
C VAL A 131 5.18 -7.66 9.59
N ASN A 132 4.20 -8.51 9.22
CA ASN A 132 4.45 -9.88 8.77
C ASN A 132 4.83 -9.99 7.28
N GLY A 133 4.94 -8.87 6.56
CA GLY A 133 5.28 -8.92 5.14
C GLY A 133 5.63 -7.58 4.52
N GLN A 134 6.19 -7.66 3.32
CA GLN A 134 6.67 -6.50 2.57
C GLN A 134 6.45 -6.70 1.07
N PRO A 135 6.14 -5.65 0.31
CA PRO A 135 6.11 -5.76 -1.15
C PRO A 135 7.47 -6.20 -1.70
N TRP A 136 7.46 -7.15 -2.61
CA TRP A 136 8.71 -7.63 -3.22
C TRP A 136 9.53 -6.52 -3.89
N THR A 137 8.86 -5.55 -4.50
CA THR A 137 9.49 -4.35 -5.10
C THR A 137 10.33 -3.56 -4.09
N MET A 138 9.97 -3.56 -2.79
CA MET A 138 10.73 -2.84 -1.77
C MET A 138 12.19 -3.33 -1.70
N SER A 139 12.43 -4.63 -1.87
CA SER A 139 13.79 -5.20 -1.86
C SER A 139 14.68 -4.61 -2.96
N GLN A 140 14.14 -4.41 -4.17
CA GLN A 140 14.83 -3.74 -5.26
C GLN A 140 15.10 -2.27 -4.94
N MET A 141 14.08 -1.54 -4.47
CA MET A 141 14.20 -0.11 -4.19
C MET A 141 15.17 0.20 -3.05
N LEU A 142 15.28 -0.68 -2.06
CA LEU A 142 16.31 -0.58 -1.02
C LEU A 142 17.71 -0.67 -1.64
N LEU A 143 17.98 -1.68 -2.46
CA LEU A 143 19.28 -1.80 -3.17
C LEU A 143 19.57 -0.59 -4.07
N ASP A 144 18.54 -0.08 -4.76
CA ASP A 144 18.67 1.11 -5.62
C ASP A 144 18.95 2.39 -4.83
N SER A 145 18.66 2.41 -3.54
CA SER A 145 18.95 3.53 -2.63
C SER A 145 20.29 3.35 -1.87
N GLY A 146 21.05 2.29 -2.17
CA GLY A 146 22.32 1.97 -1.50
C GLY A 146 22.15 1.22 -0.17
N ILE A 147 20.96 0.74 0.13
CA ILE A 147 20.66 -0.06 1.33
C ILE A 147 20.85 -1.53 0.97
N ASP A 148 21.82 -2.19 1.57
CA ASP A 148 22.19 -3.57 1.25
C ASP A 148 21.93 -4.58 2.39
N PHE A 149 21.36 -4.10 3.50
CA PHE A 149 21.02 -4.95 4.63
C PHE A 149 19.62 -4.58 5.19
N TYR A 150 18.78 -5.60 5.34
CA TYR A 150 17.42 -5.48 5.86
C TYR A 150 17.23 -6.36 7.10
N ILE A 151 16.67 -5.79 8.16
CA ILE A 151 16.36 -6.48 9.42
C ILE A 151 14.86 -6.42 9.67
N THR A 152 14.29 -7.51 10.12
CA THR A 152 12.91 -7.56 10.61
C THR A 152 12.75 -8.47 11.82
N GLY A 153 11.91 -8.05 12.77
CA GLY A 153 11.44 -8.84 13.90
C GLY A 153 9.92 -8.89 13.86
N ILE A 154 9.39 -9.93 13.23
CA ILE A 154 7.96 -10.10 12.99
C ILE A 154 7.19 -10.34 14.28
N ASN A 155 5.96 -9.87 14.36
CA ASN A 155 5.01 -10.13 15.42
C ASN A 155 4.90 -11.63 15.73
N ILE A 156 4.67 -11.96 17.02
CA ILE A 156 4.49 -13.35 17.49
C ILE A 156 3.02 -13.71 17.71
N HIS A 157 2.14 -12.74 17.70
CA HIS A 157 0.74 -12.93 18.06
C HIS A 157 -0.14 -13.29 16.89
N PHE A 158 0.31 -13.00 15.66
CA PHE A 158 -0.51 -13.12 14.48
C PHE A 158 0.27 -13.52 13.22
N GLY A 159 -0.34 -14.40 12.41
CA GLY A 159 0.16 -14.79 11.10
C GLY A 159 1.34 -15.75 11.10
N GLY A 160 1.80 -16.08 9.92
CA GLY A 160 2.95 -16.94 9.67
C GLY A 160 4.25 -16.16 9.50
N ILE A 161 5.34 -16.90 9.54
CA ILE A 161 6.67 -16.42 9.24
C ILE A 161 7.24 -17.23 8.07
N PRO A 162 8.00 -16.60 7.15
CA PRO A 162 8.46 -17.29 5.94
C PRO A 162 9.40 -18.47 6.24
N PHE A 163 10.21 -18.35 7.30
CA PHE A 163 11.22 -19.33 7.67
C PHE A 163 11.28 -19.49 9.19
N LYS A 164 11.88 -20.58 9.65
CA LYS A 164 12.24 -20.72 11.08
C LYS A 164 13.19 -19.59 11.49
N ARG A 165 12.85 -18.86 12.52
CA ARG A 165 13.67 -17.75 13.03
C ARG A 165 14.55 -18.17 14.22
N PRO A 166 15.69 -17.49 14.45
CA PRO A 166 16.24 -16.47 13.57
C PRO A 166 16.83 -17.07 12.28
N ALA A 167 16.80 -16.32 11.18
CA ALA A 167 17.31 -16.77 9.88
C ALA A 167 18.06 -15.64 9.15
N VAL A 168 19.16 -16.02 8.49
CA VAL A 168 19.86 -15.16 7.55
C VAL A 168 19.62 -15.71 6.14
N PHE A 169 19.25 -14.85 5.21
CA PHE A 169 19.08 -15.23 3.81
C PHE A 169 19.33 -14.07 2.86
N ARG A 170 19.53 -14.40 1.61
CA ARG A 170 19.62 -13.44 0.51
C ARG A 170 18.26 -13.41 -0.19
N TRP A 171 17.55 -12.28 -0.07
CA TRP A 171 16.26 -12.10 -0.71
C TRP A 171 16.46 -11.67 -2.15
N GLU A 172 16.22 -12.59 -3.10
CA GLU A 172 16.30 -12.28 -4.52
C GLU A 172 15.19 -11.27 -4.89
N THR A 173 15.61 -10.14 -5.44
CA THR A 173 14.73 -9.05 -5.85
C THR A 173 14.03 -9.38 -7.18
N PRO A 174 12.96 -8.63 -7.57
CA PRO A 174 12.31 -8.84 -8.87
C PRO A 174 13.29 -8.78 -10.06
N ASP A 175 14.30 -7.92 -9.99
CA ASP A 175 15.35 -7.75 -11.01
C ASP A 175 16.57 -8.66 -10.81
N ARG A 176 16.43 -9.72 -9.99
CA ARG A 176 17.40 -10.80 -9.77
C ARG A 176 18.68 -10.40 -9.05
N ARG A 177 18.72 -9.26 -8.38
CA ARG A 177 19.77 -8.93 -7.39
C ARG A 177 19.42 -9.57 -6.05
N GLU A 178 20.26 -9.43 -5.05
CA GLU A 178 20.09 -10.08 -3.76
C GLU A 178 20.24 -9.06 -2.62
N LEU A 179 19.21 -8.91 -1.80
CA LEU A 179 19.23 -8.12 -0.58
C LEU A 179 19.56 -9.03 0.61
N LEU A 180 20.65 -8.74 1.32
CA LEU A 180 21.00 -9.48 2.53
C LEU A 180 19.96 -9.18 3.62
N THR A 181 19.33 -10.22 4.15
CA THR A 181 18.20 -10.09 5.08
C THR A 181 18.40 -10.90 6.34
N PHE A 182 18.12 -10.30 7.49
CA PHE A 182 18.10 -10.96 8.80
C PHE A 182 16.66 -10.97 9.34
N LEU A 183 16.05 -12.13 9.39
CA LEU A 183 14.79 -12.38 10.11
C LEU A 183 15.13 -12.71 11.56
N GLY A 184 14.93 -11.76 12.45
CA GLY A 184 15.14 -11.92 13.89
C GLY A 184 14.01 -12.67 14.59
N GLU A 185 14.15 -12.81 15.90
CA GLU A 185 13.01 -13.08 16.78
C GLU A 185 12.06 -11.87 16.77
N HIS A 186 10.96 -11.94 17.49
CA HIS A 186 10.14 -10.74 17.72
C HIS A 186 11.00 -9.60 18.29
N TYR A 187 10.70 -8.38 17.89
CA TYR A 187 11.53 -7.19 18.18
C TYR A 187 11.74 -6.86 19.67
N SER A 188 11.01 -7.49 20.59
CA SER A 188 11.04 -7.16 22.03
C SER A 188 11.45 -8.32 22.94
N LEU A 189 11.90 -9.47 22.44
CA LEU A 189 12.03 -10.69 23.24
C LEU A 189 13.33 -10.80 24.04
N PHE A 190 14.26 -9.87 23.97
CA PHE A 190 15.50 -9.95 24.74
C PHE A 190 15.25 -10.17 26.24
N SER A 191 14.40 -9.33 26.83
CA SER A 191 14.12 -9.38 28.26
C SER A 191 13.39 -10.65 28.69
N GLN A 192 12.48 -11.15 27.88
CA GLN A 192 11.72 -12.37 28.17
C GLN A 192 12.60 -13.62 28.07
N PHE A 193 13.43 -13.74 27.04
CA PHE A 193 14.29 -14.90 26.88
C PHE A 193 15.42 -14.94 27.88
N LEU A 194 15.97 -13.76 28.23
CA LEU A 194 17.15 -13.67 29.06
C LEU A 194 16.84 -13.27 30.53
N ASN A 195 15.57 -13.18 30.90
CA ASN A 195 15.11 -12.86 32.28
C ASN A 195 15.69 -11.53 32.81
N THR A 196 15.96 -10.54 31.95
CA THR A 196 16.67 -9.34 32.38
C THR A 196 15.86 -8.38 33.23
N SER A 197 14.52 -8.45 33.16
CA SER A 197 13.62 -7.65 34.00
C SER A 197 13.76 -7.89 35.51
N LEU A 198 14.40 -9.00 35.91
CA LEU A 198 14.68 -9.33 37.30
C LEU A 198 15.99 -8.75 37.83
N SER A 199 16.78 -8.09 36.97
CA SER A 199 18.08 -7.46 37.28
C SER A 199 19.07 -8.38 38.03
N ASP A 200 19.04 -9.68 37.73
CA ASP A 200 19.87 -10.72 38.31
C ASP A 200 20.71 -11.40 37.24
N THR A 201 22.05 -11.33 37.41
CA THR A 201 23.00 -11.89 36.43
C THR A 201 22.95 -13.41 36.35
N GLY A 202 22.64 -14.10 37.43
CA GLY A 202 22.49 -15.56 37.47
C GLY A 202 21.25 -16.05 36.73
N LEU A 203 20.12 -15.32 36.85
CA LEU A 203 18.91 -15.58 36.07
C LEU A 203 19.11 -15.24 34.60
N MET A 204 19.85 -14.19 34.33
CA MET A 204 20.23 -13.82 32.95
C MET A 204 21.11 -14.92 32.33
N ASP A 205 22.13 -15.43 33.04
CA ASP A 205 22.98 -16.51 32.56
C ASP A 205 22.18 -17.77 32.23
N LYS A 206 21.23 -18.11 33.11
CA LYS A 206 20.32 -19.23 32.87
C LYS A 206 19.49 -18.99 31.59
N GLY A 207 18.89 -17.81 31.43
CA GLY A 207 18.13 -17.47 30.25
C GLY A 207 18.97 -17.56 28.97
N ILE A 208 20.21 -17.07 29.00
CA ILE A 208 21.15 -17.16 27.87
C ILE A 208 21.41 -18.64 27.51
N LYS A 209 21.71 -19.49 28.51
CA LYS A 209 21.94 -20.93 28.28
C LYS A 209 20.72 -21.62 27.70
N ASP A 210 19.53 -21.32 28.21
CA ASP A 210 18.29 -21.88 27.72
C ASP A 210 18.03 -21.44 26.25
N TYR A 211 18.26 -20.16 25.93
CA TYR A 211 18.12 -19.63 24.57
C TYR A 211 19.14 -20.23 23.60
N VAL A 212 20.40 -20.31 23.98
CA VAL A 212 21.47 -20.91 23.15
C VAL A 212 21.16 -22.39 22.88
N ASN A 213 20.77 -23.15 23.91
CA ASN A 213 20.38 -24.56 23.73
C ASN A 213 19.22 -24.69 22.74
N ARG A 214 18.21 -23.82 22.81
CA ARG A 214 17.10 -23.80 21.86
C ARG A 214 17.57 -23.56 20.43
N LEU A 215 18.44 -22.58 20.22
CA LEU A 215 19.00 -22.27 18.91
C LEU A 215 19.78 -23.46 18.32
N GLU A 216 20.64 -24.09 19.10
CA GLU A 216 21.45 -25.24 18.68
C GLU A 216 20.58 -26.47 18.35
N GLN A 217 19.59 -26.77 19.19
CA GLN A 217 18.60 -27.84 18.93
C GLN A 217 17.78 -27.53 17.67
N GLY A 218 17.60 -26.23 17.37
CA GLY A 218 16.93 -25.75 16.18
C GLY A 218 17.77 -25.81 14.91
N GLY A 219 19.06 -26.18 14.99
CA GLY A 219 19.98 -26.21 13.87
C GLY A 219 20.62 -24.86 13.52
N TYR A 220 20.56 -23.86 14.41
CA TYR A 220 21.24 -22.59 14.23
C TYR A 220 22.76 -22.79 14.27
N ASN A 221 23.45 -22.34 13.26
CA ASN A 221 24.86 -22.72 13.03
C ASN A 221 25.82 -21.52 12.97
N TYR A 222 25.48 -20.38 13.54
CA TYR A 222 26.36 -19.21 13.61
C TYR A 222 27.06 -19.15 14.98
N ASP A 223 28.15 -18.35 15.09
CA ASP A 223 28.94 -18.18 16.31
C ASP A 223 28.38 -17.07 17.23
N PHE A 224 27.27 -16.44 16.86
CA PHE A 224 26.56 -15.43 17.64
C PHE A 224 25.07 -15.74 17.68
N ALA A 225 24.39 -15.24 18.71
CA ALA A 225 22.95 -15.11 18.76
C ALA A 225 22.59 -13.63 18.73
N PHE A 226 21.47 -13.26 18.12
CA PHE A 226 20.99 -11.88 18.03
C PHE A 226 19.59 -11.77 18.56
N LEU A 227 19.37 -10.78 19.42
CA LEU A 227 18.08 -10.41 19.96
C LEU A 227 17.93 -8.88 20.00
N THR A 228 16.74 -8.42 19.75
CA THR A 228 16.35 -7.03 19.92
C THR A 228 15.72 -6.79 21.29
N ALA A 229 16.05 -5.66 21.89
CA ALA A 229 15.62 -5.27 23.22
C ALA A 229 14.83 -3.96 23.18
N THR A 230 13.66 -3.99 23.80
CA THR A 230 12.86 -2.81 24.16
C THR A 230 12.69 -2.75 25.67
N ASN A 231 12.30 -1.59 26.20
CA ASN A 231 12.25 -1.38 27.64
C ASN A 231 10.90 -1.87 28.21
N PRO A 232 10.87 -2.87 29.13
CA PRO A 232 9.64 -3.25 29.83
C PRO A 232 9.18 -2.15 30.82
N PRO A 233 7.91 -2.11 31.26
CA PRO A 233 6.88 -3.11 30.99
C PRO A 233 6.05 -2.87 29.71
N LEU A 234 6.15 -1.71 29.10
CA LEU A 234 5.37 -1.40 27.89
C LEU A 234 5.89 -2.12 26.65
N TYR A 235 7.22 -2.28 26.57
CA TYR A 235 7.95 -2.80 25.41
C TYR A 235 7.90 -1.89 24.18
N ASP A 236 6.71 -1.47 23.76
CA ASP A 236 6.51 -0.57 22.62
C ASP A 236 6.57 0.90 23.08
N ASN A 237 7.08 1.77 22.22
CA ASN A 237 7.11 3.21 22.45
C ASN A 237 7.70 3.62 23.81
N ASN A 238 8.72 2.93 24.28
CA ASN A 238 9.32 3.20 25.59
C ASN A 238 10.77 3.69 25.50
N SER A 239 11.24 4.33 26.57
CA SER A 239 12.55 4.98 26.67
C SER A 239 13.71 3.98 26.62
N PRO A 240 14.96 4.45 26.42
CA PRO A 240 16.15 3.63 26.65
C PRO A 240 16.18 3.03 28.05
N ASP A 241 16.66 1.78 28.17
CA ASP A 241 16.72 1.04 29.45
C ASP A 241 18.12 1.17 30.07
N ALA A 242 18.27 2.08 31.02
CA ALA A 242 19.51 2.28 31.77
C ALA A 242 19.84 1.08 32.67
N GLY A 243 18.81 0.40 33.24
CA GLY A 243 19.00 -0.79 34.08
C GLY A 243 19.57 -1.97 33.28
N LEU A 244 19.17 -2.12 32.05
CA LEU A 244 19.75 -3.14 31.15
C LEU A 244 21.24 -2.87 30.87
N ALA A 245 21.62 -1.60 30.68
CA ALA A 245 23.03 -1.24 30.46
C ALA A 245 23.91 -1.60 31.67
N GLU A 246 23.44 -1.35 32.89
CA GLU A 246 24.12 -1.73 34.14
C GLU A 246 24.19 -3.25 34.31
N LEU A 247 23.09 -3.95 34.04
CA LEU A 247 23.01 -5.42 34.15
C LEU A 247 23.99 -6.12 33.21
N ILE A 248 24.05 -5.70 31.94
CA ILE A 248 24.97 -6.27 30.94
C ILE A 248 26.41 -6.00 31.34
N ASN A 249 26.73 -4.79 31.81
CA ASN A 249 28.07 -4.47 32.25
C ASN A 249 28.50 -5.37 33.43
N LYS A 250 27.64 -5.54 34.45
CA LYS A 250 27.88 -6.39 35.58
C LYS A 250 28.05 -7.87 35.17
N TYR A 251 27.18 -8.37 34.29
CA TYR A 251 27.23 -9.75 33.78
C TYR A 251 28.58 -10.03 33.09
N ASN A 252 29.01 -9.14 32.20
CA ASN A 252 30.29 -9.30 31.49
C ASN A 252 31.50 -9.23 32.45
N GLN A 253 31.47 -8.38 33.48
CA GLN A 253 32.51 -8.30 34.50
C GLN A 253 32.63 -9.56 35.39
N GLU A 254 31.56 -10.28 35.59
CA GLU A 254 31.52 -11.54 36.33
C GLU A 254 32.18 -12.70 35.56
N GLY A 255 32.41 -12.57 34.25
CA GLY A 255 33.17 -13.54 33.46
C GLY A 255 32.44 -14.85 33.15
N HIS A 256 31.16 -14.78 32.84
CA HIS A 256 30.33 -15.89 32.40
C HIS A 256 30.79 -16.51 31.08
N GLU A 257 30.19 -17.64 30.70
CA GLU A 257 30.58 -18.40 29.48
C GLU A 257 30.34 -17.62 28.20
N TYR A 258 29.33 -16.78 28.17
CA TYR A 258 28.92 -15.96 27.01
C TYR A 258 29.18 -14.48 27.28
N THR A 259 29.55 -13.75 26.22
CA THR A 259 29.63 -12.29 26.28
C THR A 259 28.36 -11.70 25.71
N VAL A 260 27.77 -10.74 26.41
CA VAL A 260 26.63 -9.97 25.92
C VAL A 260 27.12 -8.63 25.43
N ARG A 261 26.83 -8.32 24.17
CA ARG A 261 27.32 -7.11 23.51
C ARG A 261 26.16 -6.26 22.96
N PHE A 262 26.13 -4.99 23.36
CA PHE A 262 25.28 -4.05 22.62
C PHE A 262 25.82 -3.83 21.21
N VAL A 263 24.93 -3.86 20.22
CA VAL A 263 25.27 -3.69 18.80
C VAL A 263 24.34 -2.71 18.10
N THR A 264 24.86 -2.07 17.06
CA THR A 264 24.04 -1.36 16.07
C THR A 264 23.70 -2.28 14.89
N PRO A 265 22.75 -1.94 14.04
CA PRO A 265 22.46 -2.67 12.79
C PRO A 265 23.69 -2.89 11.90
N GLU A 266 24.59 -1.90 11.81
CA GLU A 266 25.82 -2.00 11.02
C GLU A 266 26.78 -3.03 11.60
N MET A 267 26.86 -3.15 12.94
CA MET A 267 27.68 -4.17 13.59
C MET A 267 27.11 -5.58 13.36
N LEU A 268 25.80 -5.74 13.39
CA LEU A 268 25.16 -7.01 13.01
C LEU A 268 25.44 -7.32 11.53
N ARG A 269 25.33 -6.34 10.65
CA ARG A 269 25.68 -6.49 9.22
C ARG A 269 27.12 -7.00 9.05
N GLU A 270 28.08 -6.43 9.76
CA GLU A 270 29.48 -6.89 9.72
C GLU A 270 29.61 -8.36 10.15
N LYS A 271 28.89 -8.78 11.18
CA LYS A 271 28.86 -10.19 11.61
C LYS A 271 28.25 -11.11 10.54
N VAL A 272 27.14 -10.71 9.96
CA VAL A 272 26.47 -11.49 8.90
C VAL A 272 27.33 -11.59 7.65
N LEU A 273 28.04 -10.53 7.27
CA LEU A 273 28.96 -10.53 6.14
C LEU A 273 30.22 -11.42 6.38
N SER A 274 30.54 -11.74 7.63
CA SER A 274 31.62 -12.68 7.94
C SER A 274 31.24 -14.14 7.70
N ILE A 275 29.95 -14.45 7.55
CA ILE A 275 29.43 -15.77 7.18
C ILE A 275 29.80 -16.04 5.72
N ASN A 276 30.25 -17.28 5.43
CA ASN A 276 30.51 -17.66 4.05
C ASN A 276 29.21 -17.47 3.21
N LYS A 277 29.29 -16.69 2.15
CA LYS A 277 28.14 -16.38 1.27
C LYS A 277 27.41 -17.64 0.79
N ASN A 278 28.13 -18.74 0.57
CA ASN A 278 27.54 -20.01 0.11
C ASN A 278 26.70 -20.71 1.19
N ASP A 279 26.90 -20.36 2.45
CA ASP A 279 26.14 -20.91 3.58
C ASP A 279 24.84 -20.10 3.85
N ILE A 280 24.66 -18.97 3.14
CA ILE A 280 23.46 -18.12 3.23
C ILE A 280 22.53 -18.48 2.08
N PRO A 281 21.33 -19.07 2.34
CA PRO A 281 20.40 -19.47 1.29
C PRO A 281 19.84 -18.27 0.52
N VAL A 282 19.48 -18.48 -0.75
CA VAL A 282 18.74 -17.51 -1.57
C VAL A 282 17.28 -17.90 -1.58
N HIS A 283 16.40 -16.94 -1.32
CA HIS A 283 14.97 -17.11 -1.41
C HIS A 283 14.38 -16.04 -2.31
N LYS A 284 13.44 -16.44 -3.17
CA LYS A 284 12.77 -15.61 -4.14
C LYS A 284 11.29 -15.49 -3.81
N GLY A 285 10.71 -14.31 -4.06
CA GLY A 285 9.27 -14.10 -4.04
C GLY A 285 8.82 -12.98 -3.10
N ASP A 286 7.53 -12.69 -3.20
CA ASP A 286 6.87 -11.69 -2.39
C ASP A 286 6.75 -12.14 -0.93
N TRP A 287 6.96 -11.21 -0.03
CA TRP A 287 6.73 -11.45 1.40
C TRP A 287 5.31 -11.03 1.76
N THR A 288 4.34 -11.81 1.29
CA THR A 288 2.92 -11.48 1.41
C THR A 288 2.48 -11.40 2.86
N ASP A 289 1.89 -10.28 3.21
CA ASP A 289 1.67 -9.86 4.59
C ASP A 289 0.42 -10.49 5.22
N TYR A 290 0.50 -10.74 6.53
CA TYR A 290 -0.64 -11.08 7.37
C TYR A 290 -1.21 -9.90 8.18
N TRP A 291 -0.44 -8.83 8.38
CA TRP A 291 -0.81 -7.73 9.26
C TRP A 291 -1.89 -6.82 8.69
N ASN A 292 -1.91 -6.70 7.38
CA ASN A 292 -2.65 -5.65 6.68
C ASN A 292 -4.18 -5.79 6.71
N PHE A 293 -4.71 -6.89 7.25
CA PHE A 293 -6.16 -7.03 7.44
C PHE A 293 -6.74 -5.96 8.37
N GLY A 294 -5.90 -5.30 9.17
CA GLY A 294 -6.25 -4.14 10.00
C GLY A 294 -6.86 -2.99 9.21
N CYS A 295 -6.45 -2.78 7.97
CA CYS A 295 -7.04 -1.73 7.13
C CYS A 295 -8.54 -1.93 6.88
N GLY A 296 -9.04 -3.17 6.99
CA GLY A 296 -10.46 -3.49 6.90
C GLY A 296 -11.28 -3.03 8.11
N SER A 297 -10.65 -2.73 9.25
CA SER A 297 -11.32 -2.14 10.42
C SER A 297 -11.57 -0.63 10.27
N SER A 298 -10.90 0.00 9.29
CA SER A 298 -11.06 1.41 8.92
C SER A 298 -11.24 1.58 7.40
N ALA A 299 -12.11 0.78 6.82
CA ALA A 299 -12.31 0.67 5.37
C ALA A 299 -12.63 2.00 4.67
N LYS A 300 -13.35 2.89 5.34
CA LYS A 300 -13.69 4.21 4.81
C LYS A 300 -12.45 5.10 4.65
N GLU A 301 -11.61 5.15 5.64
CA GLU A 301 -10.36 5.92 5.66
C GLU A 301 -9.32 5.29 4.72
N THR A 302 -9.26 3.97 4.67
CA THR A 302 -8.42 3.23 3.69
C THR A 302 -8.79 3.62 2.27
N ARG A 303 -10.09 3.63 1.93
CA ARG A 303 -10.57 4.13 0.63
C ARG A 303 -10.11 5.57 0.37
N VAL A 304 -10.29 6.46 1.35
CA VAL A 304 -9.94 7.88 1.21
C VAL A 304 -8.44 8.03 0.94
N ASN A 305 -7.58 7.34 1.69
CA ASN A 305 -6.13 7.40 1.51
C ASN A 305 -5.68 6.82 0.16
N ARG A 306 -6.26 5.70 -0.28
CA ARG A 306 -5.95 5.10 -1.59
C ARG A 306 -6.28 6.06 -2.73
N ARG A 307 -7.45 6.69 -2.70
CA ARG A 307 -7.85 7.71 -3.69
C ARG A 307 -6.97 8.97 -3.63
N ALA A 308 -6.53 9.37 -2.44
CA ALA A 308 -5.60 10.50 -2.28
C ALA A 308 -4.26 10.24 -2.98
N LYS A 309 -3.70 9.04 -2.85
CA LYS A 309 -2.45 8.63 -3.50
C LYS A 309 -2.54 8.75 -5.03
N GLU A 310 -3.63 8.29 -5.62
CA GLU A 310 -3.86 8.42 -7.06
C GLU A 310 -4.07 9.88 -7.49
N THR A 311 -4.71 10.69 -6.66
CA THR A 311 -4.86 12.12 -6.92
C THR A 311 -3.51 12.86 -6.89
N MET A 312 -2.62 12.50 -5.95
CA MET A 312 -1.25 13.01 -5.92
C MET A 312 -0.46 12.62 -7.17
N ARG A 313 -0.55 11.37 -7.61
CA ARG A 313 0.12 10.89 -8.84
C ARG A 313 -0.29 11.73 -10.07
N LYS A 314 -1.59 12.05 -10.20
CA LYS A 314 -2.10 12.93 -11.28
C LYS A 314 -1.51 14.33 -11.17
N ALA A 315 -1.48 14.89 -9.95
CA ALA A 315 -0.94 16.22 -9.70
C ALA A 315 0.55 16.29 -10.05
N GLU A 316 1.35 15.30 -9.66
CA GLU A 316 2.78 15.22 -9.96
C GLU A 316 3.06 15.09 -11.46
N LEU A 317 2.24 14.31 -12.18
CA LEU A 317 2.34 14.23 -13.63
C LEU A 317 2.16 15.62 -14.27
N LEU A 318 1.14 16.37 -13.88
CA LEU A 318 0.93 17.71 -14.43
C LEU A 318 2.03 18.68 -14.00
N GLU A 319 2.46 18.64 -12.76
CA GLU A 319 3.55 19.45 -12.21
C GLU A 319 4.87 19.24 -12.97
N ALA A 320 5.15 18.01 -13.41
CA ALA A 320 6.35 17.69 -14.20
C ALA A 320 6.45 18.50 -15.50
N PHE A 321 5.33 18.95 -16.07
CA PHE A 321 5.27 19.71 -17.32
C PHE A 321 4.96 21.20 -17.13
N SER A 322 4.24 21.57 -16.08
CA SER A 322 3.84 22.95 -15.81
C SER A 322 4.64 23.64 -14.69
N GLY A 323 5.41 22.86 -13.94
CA GLY A 323 6.22 23.32 -12.82
C GLY A 323 5.44 23.55 -11.52
N SER A 324 6.17 23.74 -10.42
CA SER A 324 5.58 24.05 -9.13
C SER A 324 5.05 25.48 -9.08
N PRO A 325 3.84 25.71 -8.55
CA PRO A 325 3.33 27.07 -8.29
C PRO A 325 4.06 27.80 -7.16
N GLY A 326 4.99 27.16 -6.46
CA GLY A 326 5.83 27.76 -5.43
C GLY A 326 5.81 27.05 -4.07
N ALA A 327 6.53 27.60 -3.09
CA ALA A 327 6.83 26.96 -1.82
C ALA A 327 5.62 26.47 -1.00
N PHE A 328 4.48 27.15 -1.09
CA PHE A 328 3.25 26.68 -0.43
C PHE A 328 2.72 25.38 -1.03
N TYR A 329 2.84 25.22 -2.34
CA TYR A 329 2.46 24.01 -3.04
C TYR A 329 3.40 22.85 -2.67
N ASP A 330 4.72 23.11 -2.67
CA ASP A 330 5.71 22.09 -2.32
C ASP A 330 5.53 21.58 -0.88
N ARG A 331 5.29 22.50 0.07
CA ARG A 331 4.96 22.12 1.45
C ARG A 331 3.68 21.30 1.53
N ALA A 332 2.63 21.68 0.81
CA ALA A 332 1.37 20.91 0.79
C ALA A 332 1.58 19.50 0.22
N LYS A 333 2.48 19.34 -0.76
CA LYS A 333 2.87 18.05 -1.32
C LYS A 333 3.57 17.17 -0.29
N ASP A 334 4.56 17.69 0.40
CA ASP A 334 5.26 16.98 1.48
C ASP A 334 4.28 16.57 2.60
N GLU A 335 3.37 17.47 2.99
CA GLU A 335 2.33 17.16 3.99
C GLU A 335 1.34 16.09 3.48
N ALA A 336 0.98 16.09 2.21
CA ALA A 336 0.11 15.07 1.64
C ALA A 336 0.77 13.69 1.69
N TYR A 337 2.03 13.59 1.25
CA TYR A 337 2.77 12.34 1.26
C TYR A 337 2.99 11.79 2.66
N ILE A 338 3.46 12.62 3.61
CA ILE A 338 3.73 12.12 4.96
C ILE A 338 2.44 11.65 5.66
N ASN A 339 1.31 12.33 5.46
CA ASN A 339 0.04 11.90 6.03
C ASN A 339 -0.48 10.62 5.36
N ALA A 340 -0.29 10.43 4.05
CA ALA A 340 -0.64 9.20 3.36
C ALA A 340 0.17 8.01 3.87
N VAL A 341 1.48 8.17 4.08
CA VAL A 341 2.38 7.14 4.61
C VAL A 341 2.07 6.84 6.08
N MET A 342 1.79 7.86 6.91
CA MET A 342 1.38 7.67 8.30
C MET A 342 0.05 6.93 8.44
N TYR A 343 -0.86 7.09 7.48
CA TYR A 343 -2.07 6.28 7.46
C TYR A 343 -1.77 4.81 7.12
N ASP A 344 -0.87 4.56 6.17
CA ASP A 344 -0.46 3.22 5.74
C ASP A 344 0.52 2.54 6.72
N GLU A 345 0.96 3.24 7.75
CA GLU A 345 1.76 2.70 8.85
C GLU A 345 0.94 1.65 9.62
N HIS A 346 1.63 0.68 10.23
CA HIS A 346 1.06 -0.59 10.71
C HIS A 346 0.12 -0.48 11.92
N THR A 347 0.05 0.66 12.61
CA THR A 347 -0.79 0.85 13.79
C THR A 347 -2.20 1.31 13.42
N TRP A 348 -3.20 0.43 13.59
CA TRP A 348 -4.58 0.70 13.18
C TRP A 348 -5.45 1.26 14.31
N GLY A 349 -5.12 1.00 15.57
CA GLY A 349 -5.88 1.46 16.75
C GLY A 349 -5.09 1.41 18.04
N ALA A 350 -5.72 1.80 19.13
CA ALA A 350 -5.15 1.76 20.47
C ALA A 350 -5.02 0.32 21.01
N SER A 351 -4.15 0.12 22.02
CA SER A 351 -3.99 -1.17 22.68
C SER A 351 -5.29 -1.69 23.32
N GLN A 352 -6.11 -0.78 23.86
CA GLN A 352 -7.41 -1.09 24.48
C GLN A 352 -8.60 -0.90 23.54
N SER A 353 -8.39 -0.72 22.23
CA SER A 353 -9.47 -0.41 21.28
C SER A 353 -10.59 -1.46 21.19
N ILE A 354 -10.34 -2.68 21.66
CA ILE A 354 -11.33 -3.77 21.72
C ILE A 354 -11.82 -4.01 23.16
N SER A 355 -10.91 -3.97 24.15
CA SER A 355 -11.25 -4.24 25.55
C SER A 355 -12.00 -3.08 26.21
N ASP A 356 -11.72 -1.84 25.83
CA ASP A 356 -12.38 -0.63 26.32
C ASP A 356 -12.57 0.40 25.18
N PRO A 357 -13.45 0.09 24.22
CA PRO A 357 -13.60 0.90 22.99
C PRO A 357 -14.19 2.29 23.21
N ASP A 358 -14.80 2.54 24.34
CA ASP A 358 -15.44 3.81 24.70
C ASP A 358 -14.49 4.76 25.46
N ASP A 359 -13.25 4.32 25.73
CA ASP A 359 -12.23 5.17 26.36
C ASP A 359 -11.88 6.37 25.48
N GLU A 360 -11.73 7.56 26.09
CA GLU A 360 -11.41 8.80 25.37
C GLU A 360 -10.06 8.75 24.67
N GLU A 361 -9.10 7.98 25.18
CA GLU A 361 -7.81 7.78 24.52
C GLU A 361 -7.95 6.96 23.23
N VAL A 362 -8.79 5.92 23.24
CA VAL A 362 -9.11 5.14 22.03
C VAL A 362 -9.76 6.03 20.98
N TYR A 363 -10.69 6.87 21.41
CA TYR A 363 -11.34 7.84 20.52
C TYR A 363 -10.35 8.86 19.95
N SER A 364 -9.46 9.41 20.79
CA SER A 364 -8.41 10.34 20.39
C SER A 364 -7.49 9.73 19.31
N GLN A 365 -6.99 8.52 19.56
CA GLN A 365 -6.11 7.82 18.60
C GLN A 365 -6.82 7.53 17.27
N ARG A 366 -8.07 7.11 17.32
CA ARG A 366 -8.91 6.91 16.13
C ARG A 366 -9.06 8.19 15.31
N MET A 367 -9.34 9.32 15.96
CA MET A 367 -9.49 10.62 15.30
C MET A 367 -8.19 11.06 14.62
N HIS A 368 -7.05 10.90 15.29
CA HIS A 368 -5.75 11.22 14.71
C HIS A 368 -5.43 10.35 13.50
N LYS A 369 -5.65 9.02 13.59
CA LYS A 369 -5.42 8.11 12.46
C LYS A 369 -6.34 8.44 11.26
N SER A 370 -7.62 8.70 11.52
CA SER A 370 -8.57 9.15 10.48
C SER A 370 -8.11 10.46 9.83
N GLN A 371 -7.67 11.43 10.63
CA GLN A 371 -7.22 12.72 10.12
C GLN A 371 -6.08 12.61 9.12
N MET A 372 -5.17 11.63 9.27
CA MET A 372 -4.07 11.40 8.33
C MET A 372 -4.61 11.12 6.91
N ALA A 373 -5.59 10.21 6.78
CA ALA A 373 -6.19 9.90 5.49
C ALA A 373 -6.92 11.12 4.88
N TYR A 374 -7.72 11.83 5.67
CA TYR A 374 -8.45 12.99 5.17
C TYR A 374 -7.54 14.16 4.84
N LYS A 375 -6.49 14.41 5.62
CA LYS A 375 -5.51 15.46 5.33
C LYS A 375 -4.74 15.18 4.04
N ALA A 376 -4.34 13.93 3.82
CA ALA A 376 -3.75 13.52 2.54
C ALA A 376 -4.72 13.78 1.37
N ALA A 377 -6.00 13.46 1.54
CA ALA A 377 -7.02 13.67 0.52
C ALA A 377 -7.30 15.16 0.24
N ASP A 378 -7.44 15.99 1.27
CA ASP A 378 -7.69 17.42 1.13
C ASP A 378 -6.55 18.11 0.39
N LEU A 379 -5.31 17.80 0.79
CA LEU A 379 -4.12 18.36 0.17
C LEU A 379 -3.93 17.85 -1.26
N SER A 380 -4.20 16.56 -1.53
CA SER A 380 -4.12 16.01 -2.89
C SER A 380 -5.09 16.70 -3.85
N ALA A 381 -6.31 17.03 -3.39
CA ALA A 381 -7.27 17.80 -4.17
C ALA A 381 -6.79 19.24 -4.45
N TYR A 382 -6.16 19.89 -3.47
CA TYR A 382 -5.51 21.18 -3.67
C TYR A 382 -4.40 21.09 -4.73
N LEU A 383 -3.51 20.10 -4.61
CA LEU A 383 -2.40 19.91 -5.55
C LEU A 383 -2.91 19.72 -6.99
N LEU A 384 -3.83 18.79 -7.19
CA LEU A 384 -4.41 18.53 -8.50
C LEU A 384 -5.18 19.75 -9.04
N GLY A 385 -5.94 20.42 -8.17
CA GLY A 385 -6.69 21.61 -8.55
C GLY A 385 -5.80 22.74 -9.03
N ARG A 386 -4.67 22.99 -8.35
CA ARG A 386 -3.69 24.02 -8.77
C ARG A 386 -3.07 23.69 -10.13
N GLN A 387 -2.69 22.43 -10.34
CA GLN A 387 -2.13 22.00 -11.60
C GLN A 387 -3.17 22.01 -12.75
N ALA A 388 -4.39 21.61 -12.47
CA ALA A 388 -5.48 21.66 -13.44
C ALA A 388 -5.80 23.12 -13.87
N GLU A 389 -5.78 24.06 -12.92
CA GLU A 389 -5.93 25.49 -13.22
C GLU A 389 -4.79 26.05 -14.06
N GLN A 390 -3.55 25.65 -13.76
CA GLN A 390 -2.37 26.08 -14.51
C GLN A 390 -2.40 25.55 -15.96
N LEU A 391 -2.75 24.30 -16.15
CA LEU A 391 -2.91 23.69 -17.46
C LEU A 391 -4.09 24.29 -18.25
N ALA A 392 -5.18 24.66 -17.57
CA ALA A 392 -6.34 25.30 -18.17
C ALA A 392 -6.14 26.81 -18.43
N GLU A 393 -5.01 27.37 -17.99
CA GLU A 393 -4.71 28.81 -18.07
C GLU A 393 -5.78 29.68 -17.35
N ASN A 394 -6.32 29.16 -16.26
CA ASN A 394 -7.28 29.91 -15.45
C ASN A 394 -6.57 30.97 -14.61
N ALA A 395 -6.73 32.22 -14.97
CA ALA A 395 -6.29 33.34 -14.16
C ALA A 395 -7.21 33.53 -12.94
N PHE A 396 -6.65 33.90 -11.80
CA PHE A 396 -7.43 34.21 -10.58
C PHE A 396 -8.48 35.30 -10.79
N GLN A 397 -8.27 36.17 -11.77
CA GLN A 397 -9.10 37.31 -12.06
C GLN A 397 -10.24 37.01 -13.04
N SER A 398 -10.23 35.85 -13.71
CA SER A 398 -11.27 35.48 -14.65
C SER A 398 -12.22 34.46 -14.04
N ASN A 399 -13.48 34.82 -13.92
CA ASN A 399 -14.57 33.98 -13.43
C ASN A 399 -15.41 33.36 -14.56
N GLU A 400 -15.13 33.69 -15.80
CA GLU A 400 -15.91 33.20 -16.96
C GLU A 400 -15.02 32.34 -17.87
N PRO A 401 -15.20 31.03 -17.91
CA PRO A 401 -14.50 30.17 -18.85
C PRO A 401 -15.12 30.24 -20.24
N ASP A 402 -14.29 30.07 -21.25
CA ASP A 402 -14.71 29.98 -22.67
C ASP A 402 -15.02 28.53 -23.10
N GLY A 403 -14.60 27.55 -22.33
CA GLY A 403 -14.77 26.14 -22.61
C GLY A 403 -14.33 25.23 -21.46
N ILE A 404 -14.08 23.98 -21.78
CA ILE A 404 -13.57 22.98 -20.86
C ILE A 404 -12.20 22.45 -21.33
N ILE A 405 -11.44 21.91 -20.38
CA ILE A 405 -10.30 21.05 -20.65
C ILE A 405 -10.57 19.66 -20.10
N VAL A 406 -10.30 18.63 -20.91
CA VAL A 406 -10.36 17.23 -20.55
C VAL A 406 -8.95 16.67 -20.54
N VAL A 407 -8.56 15.98 -19.49
CA VAL A 407 -7.19 15.49 -19.31
C VAL A 407 -7.18 13.97 -19.10
N ASN A 408 -6.31 13.29 -19.83
CA ASN A 408 -5.98 11.87 -19.64
C ASN A 408 -4.57 11.74 -19.03
N THR A 409 -4.50 11.29 -17.78
CA THR A 409 -3.24 11.06 -17.06
C THR A 409 -2.81 9.60 -17.07
N SER A 410 -3.46 8.74 -17.87
CA SER A 410 -3.11 7.33 -18.01
C SER A 410 -2.20 7.05 -19.19
N SER A 411 -1.57 5.88 -19.18
CA SER A 411 -0.72 5.36 -20.27
C SER A 411 -1.50 4.76 -21.43
N THR A 412 -2.86 4.85 -21.44
CA THR A 412 -3.71 4.26 -22.47
C THR A 412 -4.63 5.31 -23.10
N GLU A 413 -4.95 5.09 -24.39
CA GLU A 413 -6.00 5.85 -25.06
C GLU A 413 -7.36 5.57 -24.39
N GLN A 414 -8.16 6.62 -24.22
CA GLN A 414 -9.49 6.52 -23.65
C GLN A 414 -10.53 7.16 -24.57
N GLU A 415 -11.63 6.45 -24.82
CA GLU A 415 -12.86 7.03 -25.33
C GLU A 415 -13.80 7.27 -24.14
N ILE A 416 -14.16 8.53 -23.93
CA ILE A 416 -14.95 8.95 -22.76
C ILE A 416 -16.23 9.65 -23.16
N GLU A 417 -17.22 9.57 -22.27
CA GLU A 417 -18.40 10.42 -22.34
C GLU A 417 -18.07 11.83 -21.83
N LEU A 418 -18.37 12.85 -22.64
CA LEU A 418 -18.28 14.23 -22.20
C LEU A 418 -19.51 14.60 -21.33
N LYS A 419 -19.44 14.19 -20.07
CA LYS A 419 -20.38 14.57 -19.01
C LYS A 419 -19.86 15.81 -18.32
N VAL A 420 -20.29 16.98 -18.77
CA VAL A 420 -19.82 18.27 -18.27
C VAL A 420 -20.71 18.71 -17.11
N PRO A 421 -20.14 19.02 -15.93
CA PRO A 421 -20.90 19.54 -14.79
C PRO A 421 -21.66 20.80 -15.17
N GLU A 422 -22.97 20.87 -14.84
CA GLU A 422 -23.79 22.03 -15.18
C GLU A 422 -23.23 23.34 -14.63
N THR A 423 -22.60 23.27 -13.45
CA THR A 423 -21.96 24.43 -12.85
C THR A 423 -20.78 24.99 -13.65
N PHE A 424 -20.16 24.23 -14.54
CA PHE A 424 -19.15 24.77 -15.47
C PHE A 424 -19.77 25.59 -16.59
N LEU A 425 -21.04 25.37 -16.87
CA LEU A 425 -21.79 26.06 -17.93
C LEU A 425 -22.52 27.30 -17.43
N GLU A 426 -22.57 27.52 -16.11
CA GLU A 426 -23.19 28.70 -15.50
C GLU A 426 -22.21 29.86 -15.43
N LYS A 427 -22.59 31.00 -16.02
CA LYS A 427 -21.76 32.22 -15.97
C LYS A 427 -21.62 32.74 -14.54
N GLY A 428 -20.43 33.28 -14.21
CA GLY A 428 -20.14 33.96 -12.96
C GLY A 428 -19.97 33.05 -11.73
N ARG A 429 -19.91 31.71 -11.88
CA ARG A 429 -19.77 30.76 -10.75
C ARG A 429 -18.51 29.89 -10.78
N HIS A 430 -17.45 30.36 -11.41
CA HIS A 430 -16.27 29.53 -11.63
C HIS A 430 -15.14 29.80 -10.63
N LEU A 431 -15.50 29.87 -9.35
CA LEU A 431 -14.50 30.09 -8.31
C LEU A 431 -13.61 28.85 -8.15
N SER A 432 -12.31 29.08 -8.08
CA SER A 432 -11.27 28.07 -7.89
C SER A 432 -11.59 27.07 -6.76
N ALA A 433 -12.04 27.59 -5.60
CA ALA A 433 -12.43 26.76 -4.46
C ALA A 433 -13.58 25.78 -4.77
N ILE A 434 -14.56 26.17 -5.59
CA ILE A 434 -15.66 25.28 -5.99
C ILE A 434 -15.13 24.18 -6.91
N ARG A 435 -14.24 24.50 -7.84
CA ARG A 435 -13.62 23.53 -8.75
C ARG A 435 -12.78 22.52 -7.99
N MET A 436 -11.98 22.98 -7.00
CA MET A 436 -11.16 22.08 -6.18
C MET A 436 -11.99 21.15 -5.30
N LYS A 437 -13.12 21.59 -4.77
CA LYS A 437 -14.01 20.74 -3.97
C LYS A 437 -14.48 19.49 -4.71
N ARG A 438 -14.56 19.55 -6.05
CA ARG A 438 -14.95 18.40 -6.88
C ARG A 438 -13.86 17.33 -6.97
N LEU A 439 -12.61 17.75 -6.80
CA LEU A 439 -11.44 16.86 -6.85
C LEU A 439 -11.16 16.16 -5.52
N LEU A 440 -11.95 16.44 -4.47
CA LEU A 440 -11.83 15.72 -3.19
C LEU A 440 -12.08 14.22 -3.40
N PRO A 441 -11.14 13.35 -3.05
CA PRO A 441 -11.25 11.91 -3.27
C PRO A 441 -12.47 11.23 -2.63
N TYR A 442 -13.05 11.87 -1.63
CA TYR A 442 -14.23 11.40 -0.91
C TYR A 442 -15.52 12.15 -1.27
N ASN A 443 -15.47 13.06 -2.24
CA ASN A 443 -16.69 13.76 -2.68
C ASN A 443 -17.60 12.75 -3.40
N SER A 444 -18.76 12.48 -2.82
CA SER A 444 -19.77 11.53 -3.31
C SER A 444 -21.08 12.19 -3.70
N LYS A 445 -21.10 13.52 -3.77
CA LYS A 445 -22.35 14.22 -4.15
C LYS A 445 -22.64 13.98 -5.61
N ASP A 446 -23.85 13.50 -5.87
CA ASP A 446 -24.41 13.47 -7.21
C ASP A 446 -24.46 14.89 -7.77
N GLU A 447 -23.91 15.06 -8.93
CA GLU A 447 -23.82 16.32 -9.63
C GLU A 447 -24.63 16.26 -10.92
N ALA A 448 -25.36 17.32 -11.23
CA ALA A 448 -26.04 17.42 -12.51
C ALA A 448 -25.03 17.63 -13.64
N TYR A 449 -25.14 16.78 -14.66
CA TYR A 449 -24.27 16.81 -15.84
C TYR A 449 -25.09 17.02 -17.09
N LYS A 450 -24.49 17.74 -18.06
CA LYS A 450 -24.95 17.71 -19.44
C LYS A 450 -24.05 16.84 -20.28
N TYR A 451 -24.64 16.00 -21.11
CA TYR A 451 -23.93 15.12 -22.03
C TYR A 451 -23.71 15.82 -23.38
N PHE A 452 -22.48 15.77 -23.91
CA PHE A 452 -22.05 16.42 -25.16
C PHE A 452 -21.38 15.45 -26.15
N GLY A 453 -21.63 14.16 -26.07
CA GLY A 453 -21.02 13.16 -26.93
C GLY A 453 -19.83 12.45 -26.29
N THR A 454 -18.97 11.91 -27.13
CA THR A 454 -17.74 11.23 -26.71
C THR A 454 -16.51 11.95 -27.22
N GLU A 455 -15.37 11.78 -26.54
CA GLU A 455 -14.07 12.28 -26.96
C GLU A 455 -13.03 11.17 -26.82
N LYS A 456 -12.13 11.04 -27.80
CA LYS A 456 -10.98 10.15 -27.74
C LYS A 456 -9.75 10.93 -27.27
N LEU A 457 -9.16 10.47 -26.19
CA LEU A 457 -7.99 11.07 -25.56
C LEU A 457 -6.80 10.12 -25.64
N PRO A 458 -5.75 10.46 -26.38
CA PRO A 458 -4.50 9.71 -26.35
C PRO A 458 -3.91 9.60 -24.95
N PRO A 459 -2.95 8.67 -24.72
CA PRO A 459 -2.22 8.61 -23.46
C PRO A 459 -1.56 9.95 -23.10
N PHE A 460 -1.59 10.32 -21.82
CA PHE A 460 -0.93 11.53 -21.30
C PHE A 460 -1.23 12.79 -22.11
N SER A 461 -2.50 13.04 -22.37
CA SER A 461 -2.94 14.13 -23.25
C SER A 461 -4.04 14.98 -22.63
N TRP A 462 -4.28 16.11 -23.25
CA TRP A 462 -5.39 16.98 -22.93
C TRP A 462 -6.07 17.53 -24.20
N THR A 463 -7.35 17.87 -24.08
CA THR A 463 -8.12 18.53 -25.12
C THR A 463 -8.88 19.69 -24.50
N LYS A 464 -8.71 20.92 -25.04
CA LYS A 464 -9.57 22.06 -24.74
C LYS A 464 -10.70 22.12 -25.76
N ILE A 465 -11.95 22.28 -25.30
CA ILE A 465 -13.14 22.28 -26.14
C ILE A 465 -13.97 23.52 -25.83
N PRO A 466 -14.19 24.45 -26.78
CA PRO A 466 -15.05 25.62 -26.58
C PRO A 466 -16.50 25.22 -26.28
N PHE A 467 -17.20 25.99 -25.47
CA PHE A 467 -18.63 25.78 -25.22
C PHE A 467 -19.47 25.84 -26.50
N SER A 468 -19.09 26.69 -27.48
CA SER A 468 -19.76 26.74 -28.77
C SER A 468 -19.69 25.42 -29.54
N VAL A 469 -18.56 24.70 -29.45
CA VAL A 469 -18.40 23.36 -30.07
C VAL A 469 -19.19 22.31 -29.30
N LEU A 470 -19.20 22.36 -27.99
CA LEU A 470 -20.00 21.45 -27.18
C LEU A 470 -21.51 21.56 -27.50
N GLU A 471 -22.03 22.78 -27.62
CA GLU A 471 -23.44 22.99 -27.99
C GLU A 471 -23.75 22.56 -29.43
N GLN A 472 -22.82 22.72 -30.39
CA GLN A 472 -22.98 22.18 -31.74
C GLN A 472 -23.02 20.62 -31.69
N ASN A 473 -22.16 19.97 -30.96
CA ASN A 473 -22.15 18.51 -30.80
C ASN A 473 -23.45 18.00 -30.20
N ARG A 474 -23.99 18.72 -29.24
CA ARG A 474 -25.28 18.39 -28.60
C ARG A 474 -26.44 18.49 -29.59
N ALA A 475 -26.45 19.51 -30.47
CA ALA A 475 -27.51 19.73 -31.43
C ALA A 475 -27.47 18.70 -32.59
N ALA A 476 -26.30 18.12 -32.88
CA ALA A 476 -26.08 17.20 -33.98
C ALA A 476 -26.50 15.73 -33.74
N LYS A 477 -26.93 15.36 -32.54
CA LYS A 477 -27.20 13.96 -32.20
C LYS A 477 -28.66 13.53 -32.37
N PRO A 478 -28.95 12.55 -33.23
CA PRO A 478 -30.15 11.71 -33.11
C PRO A 478 -29.85 10.56 -32.11
N ALA A 479 -30.69 10.41 -31.11
CA ALA A 479 -30.53 9.41 -30.05
C ALA A 479 -31.13 8.02 -30.41
N GLU A 480 -30.98 7.54 -31.64
CA GLU A 480 -31.75 6.36 -32.05
C GLU A 480 -31.08 5.01 -31.77
N ASP A 481 -29.74 4.94 -31.63
CA ASP A 481 -29.06 3.71 -31.25
C ASP A 481 -28.17 3.92 -30.02
N LYS A 482 -28.63 3.42 -28.88
CA LYS A 482 -27.90 3.50 -27.60
C LYS A 482 -26.77 2.47 -27.49
N GLY A 483 -26.65 1.55 -28.50
CA GLY A 483 -25.65 0.48 -28.48
C GLY A 483 -25.94 -0.62 -27.45
N TYR A 484 -27.10 -0.62 -26.81
CA TYR A 484 -27.56 -1.71 -25.90
C TYR A 484 -29.05 -1.99 -26.06
N LYS A 485 -29.43 -3.20 -25.61
CA LYS A 485 -30.80 -3.68 -25.68
C LYS A 485 -31.27 -4.21 -24.34
N ILE A 486 -32.46 -3.85 -23.95
CA ILE A 486 -33.14 -4.39 -22.76
C ILE A 486 -34.32 -5.24 -23.19
N THR A 487 -34.38 -6.48 -22.73
CA THR A 487 -35.48 -7.40 -23.04
C THR A 487 -35.90 -8.14 -21.78
N GLY A 488 -36.99 -7.72 -21.17
CA GLY A 488 -37.47 -8.28 -19.90
C GLY A 488 -36.43 -8.07 -18.78
N ASN A 489 -35.86 -9.15 -18.27
CA ASN A 489 -34.82 -9.17 -17.24
C ASN A 489 -33.39 -9.37 -17.81
N SER A 490 -33.20 -9.11 -19.09
CA SER A 490 -31.92 -9.25 -19.77
C SER A 490 -31.44 -7.92 -20.32
N ILE A 491 -30.13 -7.65 -20.14
CA ILE A 491 -29.41 -6.51 -20.72
C ILE A 491 -28.35 -7.09 -21.67
N GLU A 492 -28.33 -6.56 -22.91
CA GLU A 492 -27.31 -6.92 -23.90
C GLU A 492 -26.60 -5.65 -24.39
N THR A 493 -25.27 -5.68 -24.41
CA THR A 493 -24.38 -4.64 -24.92
C THR A 493 -23.49 -5.25 -26.01
N PRO A 494 -22.60 -4.51 -26.68
CA PRO A 494 -21.66 -5.09 -27.64
C PRO A 494 -20.71 -6.14 -27.04
N TYR A 495 -20.55 -6.13 -25.71
CA TYR A 495 -19.58 -6.97 -25.01
C TYR A 495 -20.23 -8.07 -24.17
N TYR A 496 -21.41 -7.80 -23.60
CA TYR A 496 -22.01 -8.68 -22.59
C TYR A 496 -23.49 -8.92 -22.82
N ARG A 497 -23.92 -10.12 -22.42
CA ARG A 497 -25.33 -10.41 -22.13
C ARG A 497 -25.44 -10.79 -20.65
N MET A 498 -26.27 -10.06 -19.91
CA MET A 498 -26.54 -10.29 -18.49
C MET A 498 -28.03 -10.57 -18.29
N THR A 499 -28.34 -11.57 -17.46
CA THR A 499 -29.73 -11.89 -17.04
C THR A 499 -29.79 -11.90 -15.52
N PHE A 500 -30.81 -11.25 -14.97
CA PHE A 500 -31.02 -11.18 -13.53
C PHE A 500 -32.38 -11.71 -13.12
N ASN A 501 -32.50 -12.12 -11.85
CA ASN A 501 -33.76 -12.55 -11.26
C ASN A 501 -34.45 -11.36 -10.58
N PRO A 502 -35.62 -10.89 -11.08
CA PRO A 502 -36.30 -9.73 -10.52
C PRO A 502 -36.79 -9.90 -9.08
N ALA A 503 -37.05 -11.16 -8.66
CA ALA A 503 -37.57 -11.46 -7.33
C ALA A 503 -36.47 -11.45 -6.25
N THR A 504 -35.22 -11.73 -6.63
CA THR A 504 -34.10 -11.86 -5.70
C THR A 504 -32.99 -10.84 -5.94
N GLY A 505 -32.93 -10.21 -7.13
CA GLY A 505 -31.82 -9.35 -7.55
C GLY A 505 -30.56 -10.12 -7.96
N ARG A 506 -30.57 -11.46 -7.90
CA ARG A 506 -29.39 -12.27 -8.24
C ARG A 506 -29.09 -12.22 -9.74
N ILE A 507 -27.83 -12.11 -10.08
CA ILE A 507 -27.38 -12.26 -11.48
C ILE A 507 -27.33 -13.74 -11.79
N GLU A 508 -28.21 -14.20 -12.70
CA GLU A 508 -28.33 -15.60 -13.07
C GLU A 508 -27.34 -16.00 -14.17
N GLN A 509 -27.04 -15.07 -15.06
CA GLN A 509 -26.09 -15.27 -16.16
C GLN A 509 -25.32 -13.97 -16.44
N LEU A 510 -24.04 -14.13 -16.69
CA LEU A 510 -23.19 -13.14 -17.32
C LEU A 510 -22.42 -13.85 -18.42
N TYR A 511 -22.60 -13.40 -19.66
CA TYR A 511 -21.98 -13.97 -20.83
C TYR A 511 -21.10 -12.93 -21.51
N ASP A 512 -19.81 -13.23 -21.67
CA ASP A 512 -18.89 -12.43 -22.47
C ASP A 512 -19.00 -12.83 -23.93
N LEU A 513 -19.43 -11.89 -24.77
CA LEU A 513 -19.67 -12.12 -26.21
C LEU A 513 -18.36 -12.15 -27.00
N SER A 514 -17.29 -11.58 -26.47
CA SER A 514 -15.99 -11.51 -27.18
C SER A 514 -15.18 -12.81 -27.08
N THR A 515 -15.35 -13.56 -25.99
CA THR A 515 -14.66 -14.83 -25.75
C THR A 515 -15.59 -16.03 -25.81
N ASP A 516 -16.89 -15.82 -26.08
CA ASP A 516 -17.93 -16.86 -26.08
C ASP A 516 -17.99 -17.62 -24.74
N TRP A 517 -17.99 -16.90 -23.63
CA TRP A 517 -17.80 -17.46 -22.29
C TRP A 517 -18.95 -17.14 -21.33
N ALA A 518 -19.57 -18.18 -20.76
CA ALA A 518 -20.45 -18.05 -19.60
C ALA A 518 -19.57 -17.88 -18.35
N MET A 519 -19.48 -16.65 -17.85
CA MET A 519 -18.49 -16.25 -16.85
C MET A 519 -18.77 -16.74 -15.44
N LEU A 520 -20.04 -17.03 -15.10
CA LEU A 520 -20.42 -17.35 -13.72
C LEU A 520 -20.50 -18.85 -13.47
N ASP A 521 -19.96 -19.30 -12.32
CA ASP A 521 -20.14 -20.67 -11.84
C ASP A 521 -21.60 -20.89 -11.40
N LYS A 522 -22.33 -21.70 -12.14
CA LYS A 522 -23.73 -22.02 -11.87
C LYS A 522 -23.94 -22.90 -10.62
N ASN A 523 -22.89 -23.52 -10.12
CA ASN A 523 -22.93 -24.37 -8.93
C ASN A 523 -22.59 -23.58 -7.67
N SER A 524 -22.16 -22.35 -7.80
CA SER A 524 -21.87 -21.47 -6.65
C SER A 524 -23.18 -21.08 -5.94
N GLN A 525 -23.14 -21.12 -4.61
CA GLN A 525 -24.26 -20.58 -3.82
C GLN A 525 -24.31 -19.04 -3.90
N TRP A 526 -23.22 -18.39 -4.30
CA TRP A 526 -23.10 -16.94 -4.45
C TRP A 526 -23.30 -16.52 -5.90
N THR A 527 -23.72 -15.28 -6.11
CA THR A 527 -23.80 -14.70 -7.45
C THR A 527 -22.83 -13.51 -7.61
N LEU A 528 -22.80 -12.92 -8.82
CA LEU A 528 -21.91 -11.82 -9.15
C LEU A 528 -22.17 -10.61 -8.26
N PHE A 529 -21.11 -10.11 -7.63
CA PHE A 529 -21.11 -8.94 -6.75
C PHE A 529 -22.07 -9.08 -5.56
N GLU A 530 -22.35 -10.30 -5.13
CA GLU A 530 -23.24 -10.54 -4.00
C GLU A 530 -22.61 -10.07 -2.68
N TYR A 531 -23.34 -9.29 -1.92
CA TYR A 531 -23.00 -8.94 -0.54
C TYR A 531 -23.04 -10.19 0.33
N VAL A 532 -21.96 -10.44 1.05
CA VAL A 532 -21.85 -11.52 2.02
C VAL A 532 -21.36 -10.97 3.35
N ARG A 533 -22.14 -11.16 4.40
CA ARG A 533 -21.75 -10.89 5.77
C ARG A 533 -21.31 -12.18 6.43
N GLU A 534 -20.14 -12.16 7.01
CA GLU A 534 -19.61 -13.25 7.83
C GLU A 534 -19.62 -12.84 9.31
N THR A 535 -20.17 -13.67 10.16
CA THR A 535 -20.13 -13.54 11.63
C THR A 535 -19.65 -14.86 12.23
N ILE A 536 -19.28 -14.85 13.48
CA ILE A 536 -18.88 -16.07 14.15
C ILE A 536 -20.10 -16.94 14.43
N ASP A 537 -19.97 -18.25 14.22
CA ASP A 537 -21.02 -19.21 14.56
C ASP A 537 -21.30 -19.15 16.07
N PRO A 538 -22.57 -18.96 16.49
CA PRO A 538 -22.95 -18.88 17.91
C PRO A 538 -22.57 -20.09 18.78
N LEU A 539 -22.26 -21.22 18.16
CA LEU A 539 -21.77 -22.41 18.87
C LEU A 539 -20.33 -22.28 19.35
N TYR A 540 -19.60 -21.25 18.90
CA TYR A 540 -18.23 -20.97 19.31
C TYR A 540 -18.21 -19.86 20.34
N ASN A 541 -17.32 -19.98 21.32
CA ASN A 541 -17.20 -19.01 22.39
C ASN A 541 -16.71 -17.66 21.84
N GLU A 542 -17.58 -16.65 21.83
CA GLU A 542 -17.30 -15.29 21.37
C GLU A 542 -16.55 -14.44 22.42
N GLU A 543 -16.33 -14.95 23.62
CA GLU A 543 -15.73 -14.18 24.71
C GLU A 543 -14.24 -13.88 24.48
N HIS A 544 -13.57 -14.67 23.62
CA HIS A 544 -12.15 -14.49 23.33
C HIS A 544 -11.90 -14.33 21.82
N ARG A 545 -11.85 -13.10 21.35
CA ARG A 545 -11.50 -12.77 19.96
C ARG A 545 -10.22 -13.45 19.51
N SER A 546 -9.23 -13.48 20.36
CA SER A 546 -7.94 -14.13 20.11
C SER A 546 -8.00 -15.62 19.79
N THR A 547 -9.11 -16.33 20.06
CA THR A 547 -9.29 -17.72 19.68
C THR A 547 -9.59 -17.94 18.21
N PHE A 548 -9.85 -16.86 17.47
CA PHE A 548 -10.19 -16.90 16.02
C PHE A 548 -9.01 -16.69 15.11
N PHE A 549 -7.84 -16.36 15.66
CA PHE A 549 -6.68 -15.97 14.88
C PHE A 549 -5.60 -17.04 14.86
N PRO A 550 -4.84 -17.10 13.77
CA PRO A 550 -3.57 -17.80 13.83
C PRO A 550 -2.67 -17.09 14.82
N ARG A 551 -2.04 -17.88 15.69
CA ARG A 551 -1.10 -17.37 16.69
C ARG A 551 0.20 -18.10 16.60
N ASP A 552 1.25 -17.37 16.82
CA ASP A 552 2.54 -17.93 17.20
C ASP A 552 2.48 -18.20 18.71
N VAL A 553 2.07 -19.41 19.09
CA VAL A 553 1.59 -19.68 20.46
C VAL A 553 2.71 -19.97 21.42
N GLU A 554 3.94 -20.00 21.02
CA GLU A 554 5.04 -20.43 21.84
C GLU A 554 6.19 -19.46 21.86
N LEU A 555 6.23 -18.66 22.91
CA LEU A 555 7.46 -18.08 23.40
C LEU A 555 8.39 -19.23 23.81
N GLY A 556 9.51 -19.38 23.17
CA GLY A 556 10.54 -20.35 23.52
C GLY A 556 10.88 -21.39 22.47
N ASN A 557 9.95 -22.09 21.87
CA ASN A 557 10.27 -23.08 20.81
C ASN A 557 9.58 -22.81 19.47
N ARG A 558 9.13 -21.61 19.27
CA ARG A 558 8.09 -21.33 18.35
C ARG A 558 8.43 -20.34 17.32
N SER A 559 8.28 -20.79 16.22
CA SER A 559 8.32 -20.05 14.98
C SER A 559 7.25 -20.58 14.05
N VAL A 560 6.14 -21.03 14.63
CA VAL A 560 5.04 -21.61 13.89
C VAL A 560 3.75 -20.98 14.36
N SER A 561 3.05 -20.32 13.48
CA SER A 561 1.69 -19.88 13.71
C SER A 561 0.79 -21.09 13.93
N VAL A 562 -0.01 -21.05 14.98
CA VAL A 562 -1.03 -22.06 15.23
C VAL A 562 -2.38 -21.45 14.90
N TRP A 563 -2.98 -21.92 13.83
CA TRP A 563 -4.31 -21.50 13.44
C TRP A 563 -5.35 -22.13 14.35
N ASN A 564 -6.40 -21.37 14.65
CA ASN A 564 -7.55 -21.93 15.30
C ASN A 564 -8.41 -22.71 14.29
N HIS A 565 -8.13 -23.99 14.16
CA HIS A 565 -8.87 -24.89 13.27
C HIS A 565 -10.36 -25.07 13.61
N ASN A 566 -10.79 -24.57 14.76
CA ASN A 566 -12.20 -24.61 15.20
C ASN A 566 -12.99 -23.37 14.79
N TRP A 567 -12.34 -22.40 14.16
CA TRP A 567 -13.03 -21.20 13.71
C TRP A 567 -14.05 -21.53 12.63
N LYS A 568 -15.29 -21.08 12.82
CA LYS A 568 -16.38 -21.24 11.84
C LYS A 568 -17.11 -19.92 11.66
N GLY A 569 -17.11 -19.46 10.43
CA GLY A 569 -17.89 -18.31 10.02
C GLY A 569 -19.30 -18.73 9.58
N ARG A 570 -20.29 -17.97 10.05
CA ARG A 570 -21.65 -18.00 9.51
C ARG A 570 -21.75 -16.92 8.44
N ARG A 571 -22.01 -17.35 7.20
CA ARG A 571 -22.07 -16.45 6.04
C ARG A 571 -23.49 -16.28 5.56
N GLN A 572 -23.90 -15.05 5.35
CA GLN A 572 -25.25 -14.70 4.97
C GLN A 572 -25.25 -13.66 3.85
N SER A 573 -26.11 -13.88 2.85
CA SER A 573 -26.45 -12.87 1.84
C SER A 573 -27.41 -11.84 2.40
N ALA A 574 -27.75 -10.84 1.58
CA ALA A 574 -28.88 -9.98 1.82
C ALA A 574 -30.17 -10.79 1.98
N GLU A 575 -31.06 -10.38 2.90
CA GLU A 575 -32.28 -11.12 3.22
C GLU A 575 -33.27 -11.13 2.04
N ARG A 576 -33.43 -9.98 1.41
CA ARG A 576 -34.32 -9.82 0.25
C ARG A 576 -34.05 -8.52 -0.50
N ILE A 577 -34.42 -8.51 -1.76
CA ILE A 577 -34.45 -7.28 -2.56
C ILE A 577 -35.66 -6.43 -2.14
N LEU A 578 -35.44 -5.14 -1.99
CA LEU A 578 -36.49 -4.14 -1.71
C LEU A 578 -36.99 -3.48 -2.99
N LYS A 579 -36.04 -3.15 -3.87
CA LYS A 579 -36.30 -2.43 -5.11
C LYS A 579 -35.19 -2.70 -6.11
N TRP A 580 -35.55 -2.66 -7.37
CA TRP A 580 -34.60 -2.60 -8.47
C TRP A 580 -35.13 -1.74 -9.61
N HIS A 581 -34.21 -1.21 -10.41
CA HIS A 581 -34.54 -0.54 -11.68
C HIS A 581 -33.31 -0.58 -12.61
N ILE A 582 -33.57 -0.31 -13.88
CA ILE A 582 -32.54 -0.11 -14.88
C ILE A 582 -32.39 1.38 -15.12
N GLU A 583 -31.17 1.89 -15.03
CA GLU A 583 -30.83 3.27 -15.38
C GLU A 583 -30.14 3.26 -16.74
N GLU A 584 -30.72 4.06 -17.65
CA GLU A 584 -30.26 4.13 -19.02
C GLU A 584 -29.55 5.46 -19.28
N GLU A 585 -28.33 5.37 -19.81
CA GLU A 585 -27.52 6.50 -20.23
C GLU A 585 -27.18 6.39 -21.72
N ALA A 586 -26.47 7.39 -22.27
CA ALA A 586 -26.17 7.46 -23.70
C ALA A 586 -25.29 6.27 -24.17
N ASN A 587 -24.28 5.89 -23.40
CA ASN A 587 -23.34 4.82 -23.75
C ASN A 587 -23.13 3.83 -22.61
N SER A 588 -24.10 3.74 -21.71
CA SER A 588 -24.05 2.75 -20.62
C SER A 588 -25.46 2.41 -20.14
N VAL A 589 -25.59 1.25 -19.54
CA VAL A 589 -26.79 0.77 -18.90
C VAL A 589 -26.43 0.16 -17.55
N SER A 590 -27.18 0.52 -16.52
CA SER A 590 -26.91 0.08 -15.15
C SER A 590 -28.09 -0.67 -14.57
N PHE A 591 -27.79 -1.75 -13.86
CA PHE A 591 -28.73 -2.45 -13.01
C PHE A 591 -28.51 -2.00 -11.57
N ILE A 592 -29.53 -1.41 -10.95
CA ILE A 592 -29.49 -0.86 -9.61
C ILE A 592 -30.43 -1.65 -8.72
N MET A 593 -29.94 -2.04 -7.55
CA MET A 593 -30.64 -2.88 -6.58
C MET A 593 -30.51 -2.26 -5.18
N GLU A 594 -31.59 -2.32 -4.44
CA GLU A 594 -31.63 -1.99 -3.01
C GLU A 594 -32.06 -3.22 -2.22
N PHE A 595 -31.32 -3.55 -1.17
CA PHE A 595 -31.55 -4.75 -0.40
C PHE A 595 -31.81 -4.44 1.07
N LYS A 596 -32.57 -5.34 1.71
CA LYS A 596 -32.53 -5.49 3.16
C LYS A 596 -31.46 -6.53 3.49
N ALA A 597 -30.53 -6.16 4.37
CA ALA A 597 -29.48 -7.06 4.83
C ALA A 597 -29.20 -6.83 6.31
N GLU A 598 -28.79 -7.88 6.99
CA GLU A 598 -28.38 -7.82 8.40
C GLU A 598 -27.06 -7.05 8.53
N GLY A 599 -26.94 -6.21 9.58
CA GLY A 599 -25.72 -5.42 9.87
C GLY A 599 -25.55 -4.14 9.07
N VAL A 600 -26.54 -3.80 8.22
CA VAL A 600 -26.57 -2.55 7.46
C VAL A 600 -27.99 -1.96 7.45
N GLU A 601 -28.09 -0.64 7.68
CA GLU A 601 -29.37 0.08 7.57
C GLU A 601 -29.79 0.23 6.10
N GLU A 602 -28.83 0.44 5.22
CA GLU A 602 -29.02 0.57 3.77
C GLU A 602 -27.96 -0.23 3.02
N LEU A 603 -28.39 -0.96 1.99
CA LEU A 603 -27.50 -1.61 1.03
C LEU A 603 -28.02 -1.33 -0.38
N LYS A 604 -27.20 -0.65 -1.18
CA LYS A 604 -27.49 -0.37 -2.58
C LYS A 604 -26.32 -0.82 -3.45
N GLN A 605 -26.62 -1.57 -4.49
CA GLN A 605 -25.63 -2.05 -5.46
C GLN A 605 -25.98 -1.56 -6.87
N LYS A 606 -24.97 -1.17 -7.63
CA LYS A 606 -25.07 -0.76 -9.04
C LYS A 606 -24.06 -1.53 -9.86
N ILE A 607 -24.52 -2.18 -10.93
CA ILE A 607 -23.68 -2.85 -11.92
C ILE A 607 -23.88 -2.10 -13.25
N THR A 608 -22.82 -1.54 -13.80
CA THR A 608 -22.86 -0.72 -15.03
C THR A 608 -22.10 -1.39 -16.15
N PHE A 609 -22.74 -1.53 -17.30
CA PHE A 609 -22.17 -2.04 -18.54
C PHE A 609 -21.99 -0.87 -19.52
N SER A 610 -20.76 -0.69 -20.03
CA SER A 610 -20.46 0.30 -21.06
C SER A 610 -20.69 -0.25 -22.45
N THR A 611 -21.03 0.62 -23.40
CA THR A 611 -21.04 0.30 -24.85
C THR A 611 -19.76 0.75 -25.54
N LEU A 612 -18.89 1.51 -24.86
CA LEU A 612 -17.63 2.02 -25.40
C LEU A 612 -16.46 1.06 -25.19
N HIS A 613 -16.51 0.25 -24.14
CA HIS A 613 -15.41 -0.64 -23.76
C HIS A 613 -15.90 -1.82 -22.89
N PRO A 614 -15.16 -2.95 -22.89
CA PRO A 614 -15.57 -4.16 -22.16
C PRO A 614 -15.27 -4.09 -20.65
N ARG A 615 -15.59 -2.97 -19.98
CA ARG A 615 -15.44 -2.83 -18.54
C ARG A 615 -16.79 -2.87 -17.85
N ILE A 616 -16.91 -3.70 -16.83
CA ILE A 616 -18.08 -3.77 -15.94
C ILE A 616 -17.70 -3.02 -14.66
N LYS A 617 -18.48 -2.00 -14.32
CA LYS A 617 -18.29 -1.25 -13.07
C LYS A 617 -19.27 -1.72 -12.02
N PHE A 618 -18.76 -1.93 -10.82
CA PHE A 618 -19.54 -2.30 -9.64
C PHE A 618 -19.41 -1.21 -8.60
N LYS A 619 -20.53 -0.76 -8.05
CA LYS A 619 -20.58 0.17 -6.93
C LYS A 619 -21.51 -0.37 -5.85
N ALA A 620 -21.03 -0.36 -4.61
CA ALA A 620 -21.83 -0.63 -3.43
C ALA A 620 -21.87 0.60 -2.53
N TYR A 621 -23.04 0.97 -2.08
CA TYR A 621 -23.26 1.90 -0.99
C TYR A 621 -23.85 1.11 0.18
N MET A 622 -23.25 1.26 1.35
CA MET A 622 -23.73 0.67 2.59
C MET A 622 -23.79 1.75 3.67
N LYS A 623 -24.87 1.73 4.48
CA LYS A 623 -24.89 2.43 5.75
C LYS A 623 -24.78 1.37 6.84
N LYS A 624 -23.56 1.18 7.36
CA LYS A 624 -23.22 0.17 8.33
C LYS A 624 -23.85 0.46 9.69
N GLU A 625 -24.45 -0.56 10.32
CA GLU A 625 -24.85 -0.50 11.70
C GLU A 625 -23.63 -0.56 12.65
N ASN A 626 -23.81 -0.11 13.90
CA ASN A 626 -22.81 -0.31 14.92
C ASN A 626 -22.80 -1.77 15.35
N PHE A 627 -21.70 -2.48 15.11
CA PHE A 627 -21.54 -3.88 15.46
C PHE A 627 -20.14 -4.12 15.99
N THR A 628 -20.05 -4.59 17.23
CA THR A 628 -18.79 -4.73 17.99
C THR A 628 -18.28 -6.16 18.10
N LYS A 629 -19.07 -7.15 17.70
CA LYS A 629 -18.61 -8.53 17.61
C LYS A 629 -17.83 -8.77 16.33
N PRO A 630 -17.02 -9.84 16.25
CA PRO A 630 -16.28 -10.17 15.04
C PRO A 630 -17.16 -10.31 13.81
N GLU A 631 -16.82 -9.56 12.77
CA GLU A 631 -17.59 -9.47 11.50
C GLU A 631 -16.65 -9.22 10.32
N GLY A 632 -16.96 -9.84 9.19
CA GLY A 632 -16.37 -9.54 7.88
C GLY A 632 -17.45 -9.28 6.84
N ILE A 633 -17.17 -8.36 5.92
CA ILE A 633 -18.03 -8.05 4.76
C ILE A 633 -17.27 -8.36 3.48
N TYR A 634 -17.94 -9.05 2.57
CA TYR A 634 -17.38 -9.47 1.28
C TYR A 634 -18.32 -9.11 0.12
N PHE A 635 -17.73 -8.99 -1.07
CA PHE A 635 -18.44 -9.05 -2.33
C PHE A 635 -17.93 -10.23 -3.15
N ALA A 636 -18.85 -11.10 -3.58
CA ALA A 636 -18.53 -12.36 -4.22
C ALA A 636 -18.47 -12.26 -5.75
N PHE A 637 -17.47 -12.89 -6.35
CA PHE A 637 -17.30 -13.04 -7.80
C PHE A 637 -17.05 -14.52 -8.12
N PRO A 638 -18.11 -15.33 -8.28
CA PRO A 638 -17.98 -16.75 -8.58
C PRO A 638 -17.69 -16.95 -10.07
N LEU A 639 -16.50 -17.40 -10.40
CA LEU A 639 -16.02 -17.50 -11.78
C LEU A 639 -16.10 -18.95 -12.30
N ASN A 640 -16.56 -19.11 -13.52
CA ASN A 640 -16.61 -20.39 -14.22
C ASN A 640 -15.28 -20.61 -14.97
N ILE A 641 -14.25 -20.95 -14.22
CA ILE A 641 -12.91 -21.27 -14.70
C ILE A 641 -12.54 -22.64 -14.15
N ASN A 642 -12.28 -23.60 -15.03
CA ASN A 642 -12.03 -25.00 -14.67
C ASN A 642 -10.72 -25.17 -13.86
N GLY A 643 -10.52 -26.38 -13.34
CA GLY A 643 -9.36 -26.73 -12.52
C GLY A 643 -8.01 -26.41 -13.18
N GLY A 644 -7.05 -26.05 -12.34
CA GLY A 644 -5.72 -25.64 -12.80
C GLY A 644 -5.58 -24.15 -13.09
N TRP A 645 -6.56 -23.34 -12.70
CA TRP A 645 -6.49 -21.90 -12.80
C TRP A 645 -5.30 -21.30 -12.01
N LYS A 646 -4.85 -20.15 -12.46
CA LYS A 646 -3.78 -19.35 -11.89
C LYS A 646 -4.36 -18.02 -11.41
N SER A 647 -3.66 -17.37 -10.49
CA SER A 647 -4.00 -16.01 -10.09
C SER A 647 -2.74 -15.17 -10.01
N ARG A 648 -2.86 -13.88 -10.40
CA ARG A 648 -1.83 -12.88 -10.17
C ARG A 648 -2.45 -11.66 -9.51
N PHE A 649 -1.76 -11.13 -8.53
CA PHE A 649 -2.10 -9.86 -7.87
C PHE A 649 -0.90 -8.91 -7.94
N ASP A 650 -1.17 -7.62 -7.94
CA ASP A 650 -0.10 -6.63 -7.93
C ASP A 650 0.17 -6.08 -6.53
N THR A 651 1.44 -5.82 -6.24
CA THR A 651 1.88 -5.15 -5.03
C THR A 651 3.05 -4.21 -5.37
N ALA A 652 2.90 -2.92 -5.07
CA ALA A 652 3.88 -1.88 -5.39
C ALA A 652 4.43 -2.00 -6.83
N GLY A 653 3.55 -2.19 -7.82
CA GLY A 653 3.90 -2.24 -9.24
C GLY A 653 4.52 -3.55 -9.74
N THR A 654 4.55 -4.61 -8.93
CA THR A 654 4.99 -5.95 -9.37
C THR A 654 3.84 -6.94 -9.28
N PHE A 655 3.61 -7.72 -10.35
CA PHE A 655 2.64 -8.81 -10.37
C PHE A 655 3.23 -10.08 -9.79
N ILE A 656 2.51 -10.70 -8.86
CA ILE A 656 2.93 -11.89 -8.11
C ILE A 656 2.01 -13.05 -8.48
N GLU A 657 2.57 -14.17 -8.89
CA GLU A 657 1.81 -15.40 -9.10
C GLU A 657 1.54 -16.09 -7.76
N LEU A 658 0.25 -16.20 -7.41
CA LEU A 658 -0.20 -16.80 -6.16
C LEU A 658 0.36 -18.23 -6.03
N ASP A 659 0.81 -18.60 -4.83
CA ASP A 659 1.39 -19.88 -4.45
C ASP A 659 2.76 -20.21 -5.07
N ARG A 660 3.23 -19.45 -6.07
CA ARG A 660 4.51 -19.69 -6.76
C ARG A 660 5.57 -18.63 -6.50
N GLU A 661 5.19 -17.36 -6.56
CA GLU A 661 6.11 -16.23 -6.40
C GLU A 661 5.98 -15.59 -5.01
N GLN A 662 5.77 -16.41 -4.00
CA GLN A 662 5.68 -15.99 -2.60
C GLN A 662 6.70 -16.77 -1.78
N LEU A 663 7.28 -16.14 -0.76
CA LEU A 663 8.15 -16.79 0.21
C LEU A 663 7.42 -17.94 0.95
N GLY A 664 8.11 -18.71 1.75
CA GLY A 664 7.63 -19.94 2.37
C GLY A 664 6.24 -19.86 3.03
N LYS A 665 6.19 -19.57 4.34
CA LYS A 665 4.96 -19.59 5.15
C LYS A 665 4.32 -18.20 5.28
N VAL A 666 4.26 -17.44 4.19
CA VAL A 666 3.58 -16.14 4.13
C VAL A 666 2.09 -16.28 3.84
N SER A 667 1.34 -15.19 3.93
CA SER A 667 -0.12 -15.21 3.72
C SER A 667 -0.50 -15.74 2.34
N ARG A 668 -1.41 -16.71 2.33
CA ARG A 668 -2.15 -17.19 1.16
C ARG A 668 -3.65 -17.20 1.40
N ASP A 669 -4.05 -16.86 2.62
CA ASP A 669 -5.43 -16.76 3.06
C ASP A 669 -6.12 -15.58 2.39
N TRP A 670 -5.42 -14.46 2.36
CA TRP A 670 -5.77 -13.26 1.61
C TRP A 670 -4.50 -12.56 1.11
N VAL A 671 -4.69 -11.66 0.18
CA VAL A 671 -3.62 -10.79 -0.31
C VAL A 671 -4.07 -9.33 -0.30
N THR A 672 -3.11 -8.43 -0.17
CA THR A 672 -3.30 -6.99 -0.32
C THR A 672 -2.88 -6.60 -1.72
N VAL A 673 -3.80 -6.05 -2.52
CA VAL A 673 -3.50 -5.60 -3.88
C VAL A 673 -3.26 -4.09 -3.92
N ASP A 674 -2.29 -3.67 -4.71
CA ASP A 674 -2.12 -2.25 -5.02
C ASP A 674 -3.30 -1.77 -5.87
N GLN A 675 -3.60 -2.45 -6.96
CA GLN A 675 -4.68 -2.07 -7.88
C GLN A 675 -5.54 -3.26 -8.34
N THR A 676 -4.95 -4.42 -8.66
CA THR A 676 -5.66 -5.48 -9.38
C THR A 676 -5.33 -6.89 -8.90
N VAL A 677 -6.29 -7.78 -9.12
CA VAL A 677 -6.12 -9.23 -9.04
C VAL A 677 -6.71 -9.89 -10.28
N SER A 678 -6.04 -10.92 -10.79
CA SER A 678 -6.49 -11.69 -11.95
C SER A 678 -6.67 -13.14 -11.57
N ILE A 679 -7.69 -13.79 -12.14
CA ILE A 679 -7.87 -15.25 -12.12
C ILE A 679 -8.08 -15.72 -13.54
N TYR A 680 -7.34 -16.74 -13.97
CA TYR A 680 -7.33 -17.19 -15.35
C TYR A 680 -6.86 -18.64 -15.50
N ASP A 681 -7.23 -19.25 -16.60
CA ASP A 681 -6.63 -20.47 -17.15
C ASP A 681 -5.85 -20.15 -18.43
N ASP A 682 -5.54 -21.14 -19.25
CA ASP A 682 -4.77 -20.97 -20.49
C ASP A 682 -5.63 -20.40 -21.65
N GLU A 683 -6.94 -20.24 -21.49
CA GLU A 683 -7.87 -19.83 -22.55
C GLU A 683 -8.60 -18.52 -22.22
N LYS A 684 -8.81 -18.23 -20.95
CA LYS A 684 -9.66 -17.12 -20.49
C LYS A 684 -9.37 -16.74 -19.04
N GLY A 685 -9.79 -15.53 -18.67
CA GLY A 685 -9.70 -15.06 -17.32
C GLY A 685 -10.36 -13.71 -17.12
N VAL A 686 -10.27 -13.20 -15.91
CA VAL A 686 -10.72 -11.86 -15.54
C VAL A 686 -9.64 -11.13 -14.78
N VAL A 687 -9.60 -9.82 -14.97
CA VAL A 687 -8.94 -8.88 -14.06
C VAL A 687 -10.03 -8.16 -13.27
N LEU A 688 -9.89 -8.11 -11.95
CA LEU A 688 -10.69 -7.29 -11.04
C LEU A 688 -9.81 -6.17 -10.48
N ALA A 689 -10.16 -4.93 -10.73
CA ALA A 689 -9.55 -3.76 -10.12
C ALA A 689 -10.26 -3.41 -8.81
N CYS A 690 -9.47 -3.09 -7.79
CA CYS A 690 -9.89 -2.83 -6.41
C CYS A 690 -9.45 -1.43 -5.94
N PRO A 691 -9.95 -0.34 -6.52
CA PRO A 691 -9.44 1.02 -6.23
C PRO A 691 -9.71 1.47 -4.80
N ASP A 692 -10.78 0.99 -4.17
CA ASP A 692 -11.24 1.45 -2.86
C ASP A 692 -10.79 0.55 -1.70
N ALA A 693 -10.79 -0.77 -1.90
CA ALA A 693 -10.48 -1.74 -0.85
C ALA A 693 -9.45 -2.75 -1.35
N PRO A 694 -8.31 -2.87 -0.67
CA PRO A 694 -7.16 -3.61 -1.21
C PRO A 694 -7.17 -5.10 -0.93
N MET A 695 -7.98 -5.58 0.02
CA MET A 695 -7.90 -6.99 0.41
C MET A 695 -8.79 -7.87 -0.43
N VAL A 696 -8.27 -9.02 -0.82
CA VAL A 696 -9.00 -10.06 -1.55
C VAL A 696 -8.67 -11.44 -1.00
N GLN A 697 -9.67 -12.34 -1.00
CA GLN A 697 -9.46 -13.78 -0.79
C GLN A 697 -9.67 -14.51 -2.12
N ILE A 698 -8.74 -15.40 -2.46
CA ILE A 698 -8.66 -15.97 -3.81
C ILE A 698 -8.95 -17.46 -3.75
N GLY A 699 -10.01 -17.88 -4.43
CA GLY A 699 -10.42 -19.26 -4.57
C GLY A 699 -11.57 -19.69 -3.66
N ASP A 700 -11.66 -19.17 -2.45
CA ASP A 700 -12.74 -19.40 -1.48
C ASP A 700 -12.60 -18.45 -0.28
N PHE A 701 -13.47 -18.57 0.73
CA PHE A 701 -13.27 -17.98 2.05
C PHE A 701 -12.12 -18.69 2.76
N ASN A 702 -10.97 -18.07 2.80
CA ASN A 702 -9.72 -18.67 3.27
C ASN A 702 -9.23 -18.13 4.62
N PHE A 703 -9.79 -17.01 5.11
CA PHE A 703 -9.39 -16.47 6.40
C PHE A 703 -9.49 -17.52 7.51
N GLY A 704 -8.45 -17.65 8.31
CA GLY A 704 -8.36 -18.61 9.40
C GLY A 704 -7.95 -20.01 8.98
N ARG A 705 -7.54 -20.22 7.72
CA ARG A 705 -6.95 -21.48 7.25
C ARG A 705 -5.43 -21.41 7.33
N GLU A 706 -4.80 -22.59 7.42
CA GLU A 706 -3.35 -22.66 7.33
C GLU A 706 -2.89 -22.44 5.90
N SER A 707 -2.05 -21.42 5.68
CA SER A 707 -1.61 -20.96 4.36
C SER A 707 -1.05 -22.07 3.45
N GLN A 708 -0.46 -23.11 4.05
CA GLN A 708 0.18 -24.19 3.28
C GLN A 708 -0.78 -25.31 2.90
N SER A 709 -1.94 -25.36 3.52
CA SER A 709 -2.96 -26.40 3.31
C SER A 709 -4.18 -25.89 2.55
N ILE A 710 -4.12 -24.68 1.98
CA ILE A 710 -5.22 -24.14 1.20
C ILE A 710 -5.33 -24.90 -0.12
N GLU A 711 -6.42 -25.66 -0.25
CA GLU A 711 -6.78 -26.33 -1.48
C GLU A 711 -7.52 -25.38 -2.40
N ARG A 712 -7.05 -25.24 -3.63
CA ARG A 712 -7.70 -24.39 -4.65
C ARG A 712 -8.79 -25.20 -5.36
N LYS A 713 -10.03 -24.74 -5.26
CA LYS A 713 -11.20 -25.39 -5.88
C LYS A 713 -11.18 -25.29 -7.40
N GLU A 714 -11.93 -26.17 -8.08
CA GLU A 714 -12.02 -26.14 -9.54
C GLU A 714 -12.53 -24.79 -10.05
N ASN A 715 -13.72 -24.36 -9.60
CA ASN A 715 -14.26 -23.06 -9.94
C ASN A 715 -13.90 -22.05 -8.84
N PRO A 716 -13.08 -21.04 -9.14
CA PRO A 716 -12.62 -20.10 -8.12
C PRO A 716 -13.72 -19.13 -7.71
N LEU A 717 -13.88 -18.95 -6.41
CA LEU A 717 -14.61 -17.84 -5.83
C LEU A 717 -13.61 -16.73 -5.48
N LEU A 718 -13.65 -15.60 -6.19
CA LEU A 718 -12.91 -14.42 -5.82
C LEU A 718 -13.77 -13.56 -4.89
N LEU A 719 -13.20 -13.15 -3.78
CA LEU A 719 -13.88 -12.37 -2.77
C LEU A 719 -13.13 -11.04 -2.56
N ALA A 720 -13.77 -9.93 -2.91
CA ALA A 720 -13.34 -8.64 -2.39
C ALA A 720 -13.71 -8.55 -0.91
N TRP A 721 -12.76 -8.19 -0.06
CA TRP A 721 -12.90 -8.18 1.41
C TRP A 721 -12.66 -6.79 2.00
N PRO A 722 -13.61 -5.87 1.84
CA PRO A 722 -13.41 -4.47 2.22
C PRO A 722 -13.42 -4.21 3.72
N MET A 723 -14.10 -5.03 4.53
CA MET A 723 -14.32 -4.73 5.94
C MET A 723 -14.16 -5.95 6.82
N ASN A 724 -13.49 -5.77 7.94
CA ASN A 724 -13.49 -6.70 9.07
C ASN A 724 -13.15 -5.99 10.38
N ASN A 725 -13.43 -6.64 11.50
CA ASN A 725 -13.03 -6.21 12.83
C ASN A 725 -12.60 -7.41 13.67
N TYR A 726 -11.84 -8.34 13.08
CA TYR A 726 -11.55 -9.64 13.70
C TYR A 726 -10.52 -9.60 14.84
N TRP A 727 -9.55 -8.68 14.79
CA TRP A 727 -8.44 -8.65 15.75
C TRP A 727 -8.88 -8.34 17.18
N ASP A 728 -8.04 -8.65 18.17
CA ASP A 728 -8.31 -8.47 19.61
C ASP A 728 -7.63 -7.24 20.23
N THR A 729 -6.83 -6.52 19.46
CA THR A 729 -6.13 -5.30 19.85
C THR A 729 -5.79 -4.48 18.62
N ASN A 730 -5.39 -3.21 18.73
CA ASN A 730 -4.87 -2.40 17.62
C ASN A 730 -5.82 -2.20 16.42
N PHE A 731 -7.11 -2.48 16.56
CA PHE A 731 -8.10 -2.39 15.48
C PHE A 731 -9.36 -1.68 15.98
N TRP A 732 -10.06 -1.00 15.10
CA TRP A 732 -11.35 -0.44 15.45
C TRP A 732 -12.40 -1.54 15.59
N ILE A 733 -13.04 -1.56 16.75
CA ILE A 733 -14.06 -2.58 17.04
C ILE A 733 -15.30 -2.46 16.15
N SER A 734 -15.60 -1.26 15.66
CA SER A 734 -16.74 -0.99 14.78
C SER A 734 -16.52 0.23 13.93
N GLN A 735 -17.13 0.23 12.75
CA GLN A 735 -17.06 1.33 11.77
C GLN A 735 -18.46 1.66 11.20
N PRO A 736 -19.38 2.20 12.03
CA PRO A 736 -20.73 2.52 11.59
C PRO A 736 -20.78 3.69 10.62
N GLY A 737 -21.91 3.79 9.91
CA GLY A 737 -22.19 4.89 9.00
C GLY A 737 -21.96 4.56 7.52
N PRO A 738 -22.03 5.59 6.65
CA PRO A 738 -21.99 5.37 5.21
C PRO A 738 -20.56 5.03 4.72
N ILE A 739 -20.51 4.05 3.82
CA ILE A 739 -19.34 3.74 3.02
C ILE A 739 -19.77 3.45 1.58
N GLN A 740 -18.95 3.89 0.65
CA GLN A 740 -19.11 3.61 -0.78
C GLN A 740 -17.86 2.89 -1.29
N LEU A 741 -18.05 1.83 -2.05
CA LEU A 741 -17.00 0.99 -2.59
C LEU A 741 -17.21 0.76 -4.08
N SER A 742 -16.14 0.69 -4.84
CA SER A 742 -16.17 0.43 -6.27
C SER A 742 -15.14 -0.60 -6.70
N TYR A 743 -15.50 -1.35 -7.75
CA TYR A 743 -14.64 -2.32 -8.43
C TYR A 743 -14.87 -2.21 -9.92
N GLU A 744 -13.89 -2.63 -10.72
CA GLU A 744 -14.06 -2.79 -12.17
C GLU A 744 -13.54 -4.15 -12.61
N MET A 745 -14.24 -4.80 -13.53
CA MET A 745 -13.86 -6.12 -14.05
C MET A 745 -13.81 -6.10 -15.58
N THR A 746 -12.80 -6.78 -16.13
CA THR A 746 -12.67 -7.00 -17.58
C THR A 746 -12.22 -8.44 -17.84
N PRO A 747 -12.85 -9.19 -18.75
CA PRO A 747 -12.37 -10.48 -19.20
C PRO A 747 -11.20 -10.34 -20.18
N PHE A 748 -10.43 -11.41 -20.32
CA PHE A 748 -9.34 -11.52 -21.30
C PHE A 748 -9.17 -12.99 -21.75
N LYS A 749 -8.49 -13.19 -22.89
CA LYS A 749 -8.14 -14.54 -23.41
C LYS A 749 -6.79 -15.02 -22.86
N GLU A 750 -5.83 -14.13 -22.78
CA GLU A 750 -4.47 -14.40 -22.29
C GLU A 750 -4.10 -13.31 -21.28
N PHE A 751 -3.47 -13.69 -20.17
CA PHE A 751 -3.04 -12.73 -19.17
C PHE A 751 -1.94 -11.82 -19.73
N ASP A 752 -2.18 -10.51 -19.62
CA ASP A 752 -1.22 -9.47 -19.93
C ASP A 752 -1.12 -8.49 -18.74
N ALA A 753 0.03 -8.43 -18.12
CA ALA A 753 0.30 -7.56 -16.97
C ALA A 753 0.09 -6.07 -17.30
N ILE A 754 0.36 -5.64 -18.55
CA ILE A 754 0.11 -4.27 -18.99
C ILE A 754 -1.39 -3.96 -18.99
N ASN A 755 -2.19 -4.86 -19.52
CA ASN A 755 -3.65 -4.69 -19.55
C ASN A 755 -4.23 -4.70 -18.14
N ALA A 756 -3.72 -5.55 -17.25
CA ALA A 756 -4.12 -5.58 -15.84
C ALA A 756 -3.74 -4.27 -15.13
N TYR A 757 -2.52 -3.80 -15.29
CA TYR A 757 -2.08 -2.50 -14.76
C TYR A 757 -2.95 -1.35 -15.29
N ASN A 758 -3.20 -1.32 -16.59
CA ASN A 758 -4.02 -0.29 -17.21
C ASN A 758 -5.46 -0.29 -16.67
N LEU A 759 -6.06 -1.46 -16.44
CA LEU A 759 -7.38 -1.54 -15.82
C LEU A 759 -7.37 -0.92 -14.41
N GLY A 760 -6.34 -1.19 -13.61
CA GLY A 760 -6.17 -0.57 -12.30
C GLY A 760 -6.09 0.95 -12.38
N GLN A 761 -5.31 1.49 -13.33
CA GLN A 761 -5.24 2.92 -13.59
C GLN A 761 -6.61 3.49 -13.97
N LEU A 762 -7.36 2.81 -14.84
CA LEU A 762 -8.67 3.27 -15.32
C LEU A 762 -9.75 3.24 -14.23
N ALA A 763 -9.71 2.26 -13.36
CA ALA A 763 -10.62 2.16 -12.21
C ALA A 763 -10.40 3.29 -11.19
N ASN A 764 -9.20 3.87 -11.16
CA ASN A 764 -8.87 5.05 -10.36
C ASN A 764 -9.25 6.39 -11.02
N GLU A 765 -9.99 6.33 -12.14
CA GLU A 765 -10.53 7.49 -12.83
C GLU A 765 -9.44 8.54 -13.18
N PRO A 766 -8.44 8.19 -14.03
CA PRO A 766 -7.34 9.10 -14.38
C PRO A 766 -7.78 10.29 -15.22
N LEU A 767 -9.00 10.28 -15.71
CA LEU A 767 -9.60 11.33 -16.51
C LEU A 767 -10.32 12.34 -15.63
N PHE A 768 -10.15 13.61 -15.95
CA PHE A 768 -10.93 14.66 -15.30
C PHE A 768 -11.24 15.80 -16.25
N ILE A 769 -12.31 16.52 -15.95
CA ILE A 769 -12.76 17.69 -16.69
C ILE A 769 -12.62 18.90 -15.78
N ASN A 770 -12.06 19.99 -16.30
CA ASN A 770 -12.00 21.28 -15.64
C ASN A 770 -12.49 22.40 -16.59
N ALA A 771 -12.82 23.55 -16.04
CA ALA A 771 -13.12 24.72 -16.86
C ALA A 771 -11.84 25.35 -17.41
N ALA A 772 -11.86 25.84 -18.63
CA ALA A 772 -10.77 26.54 -19.31
C ALA A 772 -11.14 27.97 -19.67
N VAL A 773 -10.29 28.96 -19.36
CA VAL A 773 -10.57 30.39 -19.59
C VAL A 773 -10.24 30.82 -21.01
N SER A 774 -9.25 30.20 -21.63
CA SER A 774 -8.84 30.49 -23.00
C SER A 774 -9.15 29.28 -23.86
N CYS A 775 -10.24 29.31 -24.61
CA CYS A 775 -10.67 28.17 -25.42
C CYS A 775 -11.55 28.64 -26.58
N LYS A 776 -10.94 29.32 -27.57
CA LYS A 776 -11.66 29.83 -28.76
C LYS A 776 -11.86 28.78 -29.85
N GLU A 777 -10.97 27.79 -29.92
CA GLU A 777 -11.00 26.67 -30.85
C GLU A 777 -10.64 25.39 -30.11
N VAL A 778 -10.84 24.22 -30.75
CA VAL A 778 -10.41 22.94 -30.17
C VAL A 778 -8.90 22.84 -30.23
N GLU A 779 -8.28 22.78 -29.07
CA GLU A 779 -6.84 22.59 -28.89
C GLU A 779 -6.55 21.22 -28.34
N ARG A 780 -5.49 20.56 -28.80
CA ARG A 780 -5.05 19.25 -28.32
C ARG A 780 -3.55 19.28 -28.03
N GLY A 781 -3.17 18.67 -26.94
CA GLY A 781 -1.77 18.53 -26.55
C GLY A 781 -1.47 17.20 -25.89
N LYS A 782 -0.21 16.79 -25.99
CA LYS A 782 0.33 15.64 -25.26
C LYS A 782 1.39 16.13 -24.28
N LEU A 783 1.42 15.53 -23.11
CA LEU A 783 2.43 15.78 -22.09
C LEU A 783 3.63 14.86 -22.28
N PHE A 784 3.37 13.60 -22.55
CA PHE A 784 4.36 12.54 -22.69
C PHE A 784 3.95 11.61 -23.84
N GLU A 785 4.91 11.17 -24.64
CA GLU A 785 4.68 10.21 -25.71
C GLU A 785 5.75 9.13 -25.65
N GLY A 786 5.34 7.91 -25.31
CA GLY A 786 6.26 6.80 -25.16
C GLY A 786 5.67 5.49 -25.63
N CYS A 787 6.54 4.58 -26.01
CA CYS A 787 6.19 3.22 -26.39
C CYS A 787 7.28 2.22 -26.03
N GLY A 788 6.86 1.02 -25.64
CA GLY A 788 7.73 -0.11 -25.34
C GLY A 788 6.89 -1.34 -25.06
N LYS A 789 7.27 -2.49 -25.62
CA LYS A 789 6.56 -3.73 -25.37
C LYS A 789 6.84 -4.21 -23.95
N GLY A 790 5.80 -4.41 -23.17
CA GLY A 790 5.93 -4.93 -21.80
C GLY A 790 6.45 -3.92 -20.77
N ILE A 791 6.59 -2.64 -21.13
CA ILE A 791 7.12 -1.59 -20.24
C ILE A 791 6.13 -0.44 -20.15
N VAL A 792 5.88 0.05 -18.93
CA VAL A 792 4.98 1.18 -18.67
C VAL A 792 5.64 2.22 -17.78
N PRO A 793 5.33 3.52 -17.96
CA PRO A 793 5.63 4.54 -16.97
C PRO A 793 4.63 4.45 -15.83
N ILE A 794 5.11 4.09 -14.66
CA ILE A 794 4.25 4.01 -13.46
C ILE A 794 4.19 5.32 -12.69
N LEU A 795 5.21 6.17 -12.82
CA LEU A 795 5.26 7.50 -12.22
C LEU A 795 6.03 8.46 -13.11
N ILE A 796 5.49 9.66 -13.31
CA ILE A 796 6.16 10.80 -13.94
C ILE A 796 5.99 11.97 -12.97
N ARG A 797 7.09 12.59 -12.56
CA ARG A 797 7.06 13.68 -11.58
C ARG A 797 8.21 14.68 -11.79
N PRO A 798 8.13 15.89 -11.22
CA PRO A 798 9.23 16.84 -11.32
C PRO A 798 10.51 16.30 -10.65
N ALA A 799 11.65 16.60 -11.22
CA ALA A 799 12.94 16.40 -10.56
C ALA A 799 13.20 17.52 -9.55
N LYS A 800 13.93 17.23 -8.45
CA LYS A 800 14.33 18.28 -7.47
C LYS A 800 15.24 19.36 -8.07
N LYS A 801 15.95 19.06 -9.17
CA LYS A 801 16.76 20.04 -9.90
C LYS A 801 15.90 20.74 -10.96
N GLU A 802 16.07 22.05 -11.09
CA GLU A 802 15.31 22.90 -12.03
C GLU A 802 15.32 22.37 -13.46
N GLY A 803 14.16 22.41 -14.10
CA GLY A 803 13.99 22.09 -15.54
C GLY A 803 14.07 20.61 -15.90
N GLY A 804 13.73 19.70 -14.97
CA GLY A 804 13.73 18.27 -15.25
C GLY A 804 12.54 17.51 -14.69
N LEU A 805 12.39 16.26 -15.14
CA LEU A 805 11.44 15.31 -14.61
C LEU A 805 12.09 13.94 -14.35
N ILE A 806 11.48 13.17 -13.46
CA ILE A 806 11.79 11.76 -13.25
C ILE A 806 10.70 10.94 -13.93
N VAL A 807 11.10 10.00 -14.77
CA VAL A 807 10.24 8.95 -15.32
C VAL A 807 10.61 7.63 -14.66
N MET A 808 9.65 7.01 -14.03
CA MET A 808 9.81 5.69 -13.43
C MET A 808 9.17 4.65 -14.36
N LEU A 809 10.00 3.82 -14.98
CA LEU A 809 9.59 2.78 -15.92
C LEU A 809 9.63 1.41 -15.25
N LYS A 810 8.56 0.65 -15.40
CA LYS A 810 8.50 -0.75 -14.94
C LYS A 810 8.44 -1.69 -16.15
N ASN A 811 9.38 -2.62 -16.21
CA ASN A 811 9.30 -3.76 -17.12
C ASN A 811 8.44 -4.85 -16.46
N MET A 812 7.32 -5.18 -17.08
CA MET A 812 6.37 -6.18 -16.60
C MET A 812 6.68 -7.58 -17.15
N THR A 813 7.82 -7.77 -17.82
CA THR A 813 8.19 -9.03 -18.49
C THR A 813 9.47 -9.62 -17.92
N GLU A 814 9.64 -10.93 -18.10
CA GLU A 814 10.82 -11.71 -17.73
C GLU A 814 12.02 -11.52 -18.67
N THR A 815 11.89 -10.67 -19.68
CA THR A 815 12.95 -10.39 -20.67
C THR A 815 13.33 -8.92 -20.67
N GLU A 816 14.56 -8.59 -21.04
CA GLU A 816 14.97 -7.22 -21.28
C GLU A 816 14.10 -6.61 -22.40
N GLY A 817 13.66 -5.38 -22.18
CA GLY A 817 12.84 -4.65 -23.15
C GLY A 817 13.38 -3.25 -23.40
N GLN A 818 13.04 -2.68 -24.55
CA GLN A 818 13.37 -1.31 -24.90
C GLN A 818 12.15 -0.41 -24.75
N TYR A 819 12.35 0.77 -24.19
CA TYR A 819 11.34 1.84 -24.12
C TYR A 819 11.87 3.08 -24.82
N SER A 820 11.04 3.68 -25.66
CA SER A 820 11.36 4.92 -26.37
C SER A 820 10.33 6.00 -26.03
N PHE A 821 10.77 7.22 -25.73
CA PHE A 821 9.84 8.32 -25.46
C PHE A 821 10.40 9.68 -25.85
N ASN A 822 9.50 10.64 -26.01
CA ASN A 822 9.79 12.06 -26.19
C ASN A 822 8.83 12.92 -25.36
N LEU A 823 9.14 14.20 -25.24
CA LEU A 823 8.34 15.21 -24.54
C LEU A 823 7.81 16.20 -25.60
N PRO A 824 6.54 16.06 -26.04
CA PRO A 824 5.98 16.92 -27.08
C PRO A 824 6.08 18.40 -26.71
N GLY A 825 6.55 19.24 -27.66
CA GLY A 825 6.72 20.67 -27.43
C GLY A 825 7.93 21.07 -26.55
N LYS A 826 8.76 20.12 -26.15
CA LYS A 826 9.98 20.35 -25.35
C LYS A 826 11.21 19.80 -26.09
N THR A 827 12.36 20.42 -25.86
CA THR A 827 13.64 19.93 -26.35
C THR A 827 14.37 19.24 -25.20
N ILE A 828 14.62 17.93 -25.33
CA ILE A 828 15.36 17.14 -24.33
C ILE A 828 16.85 17.50 -24.43
N ILE A 829 17.42 17.99 -23.35
CA ILE A 829 18.82 18.41 -23.26
C ILE A 829 19.70 17.27 -22.75
N LYS A 830 19.22 16.53 -21.75
CA LYS A 830 19.95 15.46 -21.08
C LYS A 830 19.00 14.37 -20.62
N ALA A 831 19.43 13.12 -20.73
CA ALA A 831 18.75 11.99 -20.11
C ALA A 831 19.76 11.11 -19.37
N CYS A 832 19.43 10.65 -18.17
CA CYS A 832 20.29 9.76 -17.37
C CYS A 832 19.46 8.67 -16.72
N LEU A 833 20.05 7.47 -16.63
CA LEU A 833 19.61 6.49 -15.64
C LEU A 833 20.06 6.98 -14.28
N VAL A 834 19.17 7.00 -13.31
CA VAL A 834 19.44 7.43 -11.94
C VAL A 834 18.99 6.34 -10.95
N ASN A 835 19.54 6.38 -9.75
CA ASN A 835 19.00 5.57 -8.66
C ASN A 835 17.71 6.18 -8.08
N VAL A 836 17.08 5.50 -7.13
CA VAL A 836 15.86 5.99 -6.43
C VAL A 836 16.06 7.40 -5.84
N LEU A 837 17.27 7.75 -5.42
CA LEU A 837 17.60 9.05 -4.82
C LEU A 837 17.82 10.17 -5.86
N GLY A 838 17.75 9.83 -7.15
CA GLY A 838 18.01 10.76 -8.26
C GLY A 838 19.49 11.02 -8.54
N GLU A 839 20.39 10.16 -8.06
CA GLU A 839 21.83 10.22 -8.33
C GLU A 839 22.13 9.54 -9.66
N GLU A 840 22.96 10.19 -10.50
CA GLU A 840 23.25 9.72 -11.85
C GLU A 840 24.09 8.43 -11.83
N ILE A 841 23.59 7.40 -12.52
CA ILE A 841 24.28 6.13 -12.73
C ILE A 841 24.98 6.14 -14.08
N SER A 842 24.27 6.50 -15.14
CA SER A 842 24.80 6.57 -16.50
C SER A 842 24.00 7.53 -17.36
N GLU A 843 24.70 8.17 -18.32
CA GLU A 843 24.05 9.02 -19.30
C GLU A 843 23.41 8.19 -20.40
N ILE A 844 22.23 8.63 -20.88
CA ILE A 844 21.49 8.03 -21.98
C ILE A 844 21.56 8.97 -23.17
N LYS A 845 21.96 8.46 -24.32
CA LYS A 845 22.07 9.27 -25.55
C LYS A 845 20.65 9.68 -26.03
N VAL A 846 20.46 10.99 -26.19
CA VAL A 846 19.29 11.55 -26.83
C VAL A 846 19.52 11.62 -28.34
N ILE A 847 18.62 11.03 -29.13
CA ILE A 847 18.70 11.00 -30.61
C ILE A 847 17.37 11.52 -31.14
N ASP A 848 17.42 12.52 -32.02
CA ASP A 848 16.22 13.13 -32.64
C ASP A 848 15.15 13.51 -31.61
N ASN A 849 15.59 14.12 -30.51
CA ASN A 849 14.74 14.51 -29.39
C ASN A 849 14.00 13.32 -28.71
N LYS A 850 14.54 12.10 -28.84
CA LYS A 850 14.00 10.87 -28.22
C LYS A 850 15.01 10.25 -27.28
N VAL A 851 14.50 9.73 -26.17
CA VAL A 851 15.23 8.89 -25.22
C VAL A 851 14.92 7.44 -25.55
N ASN A 852 15.96 6.62 -25.74
CA ASN A 852 15.83 5.18 -25.93
C ASN A 852 16.60 4.49 -24.81
N VAL A 853 15.94 3.65 -24.05
CA VAL A 853 16.50 2.98 -22.87
C VAL A 853 16.14 1.51 -22.85
N ASN A 854 17.10 0.68 -22.50
CA ASN A 854 16.88 -0.73 -22.21
C ASN A 854 16.55 -0.89 -20.72
N ILE A 855 15.49 -1.61 -20.43
CA ILE A 855 15.03 -1.91 -19.07
C ILE A 855 15.19 -3.40 -18.81
N PRO A 856 15.97 -3.79 -17.79
CA PRO A 856 16.18 -5.20 -17.45
C PRO A 856 14.87 -5.94 -17.14
N PRO A 857 14.87 -7.28 -17.15
CA PRO A 857 13.69 -8.08 -16.80
C PRO A 857 13.13 -7.70 -15.42
N CYS A 858 11.84 -7.55 -15.32
CA CYS A 858 11.10 -7.24 -14.08
C CYS A 858 11.60 -5.99 -13.33
N ALA A 859 12.51 -5.22 -13.89
CA ALA A 859 13.14 -4.08 -13.24
C ALA A 859 12.23 -2.85 -13.19
N LEU A 860 12.38 -2.10 -12.11
CA LEU A 860 11.94 -0.73 -11.96
C LEU A 860 13.14 0.19 -12.23
N SER A 861 13.04 1.11 -13.17
CA SER A 861 14.14 1.99 -13.56
C SER A 861 13.74 3.46 -13.48
N HIS A 862 14.62 4.27 -12.93
CA HIS A 862 14.42 5.71 -12.77
C HIS A 862 15.25 6.47 -13.81
N LEU A 863 14.60 7.37 -14.53
CA LEU A 863 15.25 8.22 -15.53
C LEU A 863 15.09 9.69 -15.15
N LEU A 864 16.18 10.41 -15.09
CA LEU A 864 16.19 11.87 -15.01
C LEU A 864 16.25 12.43 -16.43
N VAL A 865 15.33 13.32 -16.79
CA VAL A 865 15.26 13.97 -18.08
C VAL A 865 15.20 15.47 -17.89
N ALA A 866 16.22 16.18 -18.36
CA ALA A 866 16.26 17.63 -18.41
C ALA A 866 15.83 18.12 -19.79
N PHE A 867 15.05 19.20 -19.85
CA PHE A 867 14.49 19.76 -21.10
C PHE A 867 14.34 21.28 -21.01
N GLN A 868 14.19 21.89 -22.19
CA GLN A 868 13.87 23.30 -22.40
C GLN A 868 12.52 23.49 -23.07
#